data_2afebc77011eb070445d28eeb3f9046c
#
_entry.id   2afebc77011eb070445d28eeb3f9046c
#
_cell.length_a   1.000
_cell.length_b   1.000
_cell.length_c   1.000
_cell.angle_alpha   90.00
_cell.angle_beta   90.00
_cell.angle_gamma   90.00
#
_symmetry.space_group_name_H-M   'P 1'
#
loop_
_entity.id
_entity.type
_entity.pdbx_description
1 polymer ?
#
loop_
_entity_poly.entity_id
_entity_poly.type
_entity_poly.pdbx_seq_one_letter_code
_entity_poly.pdbx_strand_id
1 'polypeptide(L)'
;MRSLRSLVVALGLLAAETASAQDVVREIAFQGLRTLAEDTLKFYLELEVGSPLDAARLDRKIHELWDRGLIDDLRVESTALPDGGVRLTVTVEERPILRSIDYEGLKGISRSDVNERLAKDQVDLRESEPLNLGELNRLKQTLESMYRDKGFRFAEAKYRLEEISPGERRVVFRVEENEKVRIGKIDFGGNEVFSDWRLKWKMGKTKETNLFTRIFRKDIYNPSTIEEDLGKVRDYYRSVGYKSVLVEEPKLSVIDKGSHRRLGIDIPIEEGSRWKLGEVRIEGHEFFTEEGLRRRYKRPRGGWLRSKTIEEGTEAVTDLYKNTGHIMAEVSTELDERENNVADLVVKIEEGDQFRVNRLEFAGNSRTRDKVLRREFRVHEGTLLNMGAVKSSLFKINQLNYFKLDQDDPVSFENFDTEKKTVDLVVHGEEADRTELQVGGGWSEAFGFFGQVSVRTQNFLGRGETVGVSVQSGRYSDQYEVSYFVPWFLDRPQTVGLQIFNTNVDYTQLFDLENSQKARGATLTYGRSFGYFQSFSIAYSVFDREDSLAVLGADGNLVPLEFQITNSSLRPVYSFDSRDSNIETTQGTRFSASVEYAGGVLGGNNEFVRPTLSVAWFQPLSEEPLKTVFAVNAEAGWIEALGDRPLAPLERFFLGGEQTIRGFDFRDLTVRCEGGEPYPGRPDEPCRADERLIDGNGALLGGEKYAQLNLEYHLLLGGPFRLIAFADAANVFGQDQSLDFDRLRTTAGAEMRIYVPVLGAPLRFIWAKNLEPLEDDRFESFQFSIGTTF
;
A
#
# COMPACT_ATOMS: atom_id res chain seq x y z
N MET A 1 -12.69 41.12 16.67
CA MET A 1 -12.83 42.51 17.21
C MET A 1 -11.66 43.32 16.65
N ARG A 2 -11.99 44.20 15.74
CA ARG A 2 -11.03 45.12 15.12
C ARG A 2 -10.72 46.20 16.12
N SER A 3 -9.50 46.27 16.67
CA SER A 3 -9.01 47.45 17.36
C SER A 3 -8.31 48.34 16.33
N LEU A 4 -9.01 49.34 15.84
CA LEU A 4 -8.38 50.52 15.25
C LEU A 4 -7.47 51.16 16.31
N ARG A 5 -6.17 51.06 16.14
CA ARG A 5 -5.25 52.03 16.76
C ARG A 5 -5.06 53.15 15.76
N SER A 6 -5.65 54.26 16.12
CA SER A 6 -5.58 55.54 15.38
C SER A 6 -4.15 56.00 15.29
N LEU A 7 -3.67 56.19 14.07
CA LEU A 7 -2.46 56.91 13.76
C LEU A 7 -2.66 58.38 14.15
N VAL A 8 -2.00 58.85 15.18
CA VAL A 8 -1.92 60.29 15.53
C VAL A 8 -0.64 60.79 14.89
N VAL A 9 -0.79 61.34 13.69
CA VAL A 9 0.25 62.23 13.12
C VAL A 9 0.06 63.61 13.77
N ALA A 10 0.82 63.92 14.78
CA ALA A 10 0.85 65.24 15.36
C ALA A 10 1.74 66.14 14.49
N LEU A 11 1.18 66.73 13.44
CA LEU A 11 1.75 67.89 12.80
C LEU A 11 1.37 69.11 13.67
N GLY A 12 2.31 69.62 14.47
CA GLY A 12 2.18 70.91 15.13
C GLY A 12 2.37 72.03 14.12
N LEU A 13 1.27 72.48 13.51
CA LEU A 13 1.23 73.65 12.68
C LEU A 13 0.88 74.83 13.59
N LEU A 14 1.90 75.59 13.92
CA LEU A 14 1.70 77.01 14.34
C LEU A 14 1.52 77.83 13.10
N ALA A 15 0.26 78.32 12.92
CA ALA A 15 -0.07 79.26 11.86
C ALA A 15 0.66 80.62 11.99
N ALA A 16 1.45 80.92 10.99
CA ALA A 16 1.76 82.28 10.61
C ALA A 16 1.72 82.32 9.08
N GLU A 17 0.68 83.02 8.54
CA GLU A 17 0.57 83.38 7.14
C GLU A 17 1.79 84.19 6.73
N THR A 18 2.68 83.64 5.92
CA THR A 18 3.45 84.44 4.89
C THR A 18 3.91 83.48 3.80
N ALA A 19 3.89 83.95 2.58
CA ALA A 19 4.15 83.28 1.33
C ALA A 19 5.13 82.11 1.34
N SER A 20 4.74 81.04 0.67
CA SER A 20 5.43 79.84 0.22
C SER A 20 6.85 80.05 -0.20
N ALA A 21 7.81 80.06 0.74
CA ALA A 21 9.17 79.53 0.46
C ALA A 21 9.13 78.07 0.82
N GLN A 22 9.33 77.18 -0.19
CA GLN A 22 9.53 75.74 0.07
C GLN A 22 10.69 75.60 1.08
N ASP A 23 10.42 74.94 2.23
CA ASP A 23 11.42 74.67 3.25
C ASP A 23 12.49 73.75 2.65
N VAL A 24 13.72 74.29 2.53
CA VAL A 24 14.84 73.54 1.99
C VAL A 24 15.48 72.75 3.14
N VAL A 25 15.68 71.48 2.95
CA VAL A 25 16.34 70.58 3.90
C VAL A 25 17.81 70.88 3.97
N ARG A 26 18.26 71.41 5.11
CA ARG A 26 19.67 71.77 5.34
C ARG A 26 20.45 70.70 6.09
N GLU A 27 19.79 69.97 6.95
CA GLU A 27 20.40 68.91 7.78
C GLU A 27 19.40 67.77 7.97
N ILE A 28 19.94 66.54 7.94
CA ILE A 28 19.16 65.34 8.19
C ILE A 28 19.88 64.59 9.30
N ALA A 29 19.23 64.38 10.43
CA ALA A 29 19.74 63.60 11.57
C ALA A 29 18.88 62.33 11.74
N PHE A 30 19.50 61.15 11.81
CA PHE A 30 18.85 59.91 12.10
C PHE A 30 19.07 59.49 13.55
N GLN A 31 18.01 59.00 14.18
CA GLN A 31 18.04 58.44 15.51
C GLN A 31 17.38 57.06 15.53
N GLY A 32 17.90 56.14 16.34
CA GLY A 32 17.35 54.79 16.52
C GLY A 32 17.84 53.75 15.51
N LEU A 33 18.73 54.12 14.57
CA LEU A 33 19.33 53.17 13.63
C LEU A 33 20.23 52.15 14.34
N ARG A 34 20.14 50.89 13.94
CA ARG A 34 20.90 49.76 14.48
C ARG A 34 21.52 48.89 13.38
N THR A 35 20.74 48.49 12.40
CA THR A 35 21.11 47.61 11.30
C THR A 35 21.03 48.29 9.94
N LEU A 36 20.17 49.30 9.79
CA LEU A 36 20.04 50.06 8.56
C LEU A 36 21.05 51.21 8.51
N ALA A 37 21.74 51.30 7.38
CA ALA A 37 22.64 52.43 7.15
C ALA A 37 21.85 53.73 6.87
N GLU A 38 22.36 54.88 7.36
CA GLU A 38 21.73 56.17 7.08
C GLU A 38 21.51 56.45 5.60
N ASP A 39 22.51 56.10 4.76
CA ASP A 39 22.45 56.32 3.32
C ASP A 39 21.38 55.45 2.64
N THR A 40 21.12 54.27 3.17
CA THR A 40 20.02 53.37 2.73
C THR A 40 18.67 54.03 3.00
N LEU A 41 18.46 54.59 4.19
CA LEU A 41 17.22 55.26 4.51
C LEU A 41 17.05 56.60 3.73
N LYS A 42 18.12 57.36 3.55
CA LYS A 42 18.09 58.54 2.68
C LYS A 42 17.61 58.16 1.28
N PHE A 43 18.16 57.07 0.74
CA PHE A 43 17.77 56.56 -0.58
C PHE A 43 16.28 56.15 -0.64
N TYR A 44 15.79 55.36 0.33
CA TYR A 44 14.39 54.95 0.33
C TYR A 44 13.41 56.10 0.59
N LEU A 45 13.74 57.01 1.46
CA LEU A 45 12.93 58.20 1.75
C LEU A 45 13.09 59.31 0.72
N GLU A 46 14.03 59.16 -0.21
CA GLU A 46 14.40 60.16 -1.22
C GLU A 46 14.71 61.54 -0.59
N LEU A 47 15.46 61.50 0.55
CA LEU A 47 15.85 62.71 1.30
C LEU A 47 17.27 63.14 0.90
N GLU A 48 17.40 64.33 0.35
CA GLU A 48 18.71 64.93 0.02
C GLU A 48 18.83 66.33 0.66
N VAL A 49 20.03 66.61 1.17
CA VAL A 49 20.38 67.94 1.68
C VAL A 49 20.43 68.97 0.53
N GLY A 50 19.67 70.02 0.62
CA GLY A 50 19.56 71.05 -0.41
C GLY A 50 18.28 70.90 -1.24
N SER A 51 17.48 69.84 -1.08
CA SER A 51 16.20 69.64 -1.76
C SER A 51 15.06 70.32 -1.02
N PRO A 52 13.97 70.74 -1.72
CA PRO A 52 12.75 71.20 -1.08
C PRO A 52 12.03 70.05 -0.39
N LEU A 53 11.50 70.28 0.82
CA LEU A 53 10.74 69.30 1.56
C LEU A 53 9.34 69.17 1.00
N ASP A 54 9.02 68.03 0.41
CA ASP A 54 7.67 67.66 -0.02
C ASP A 54 7.10 66.60 0.99
N ALA A 55 6.30 67.10 1.91
CA ALA A 55 5.69 66.30 2.97
C ALA A 55 4.78 65.14 2.40
N ALA A 56 4.07 65.38 1.29
CA ALA A 56 3.20 64.38 0.70
C ALA A 56 3.98 63.26 -0.01
N ARG A 57 5.15 63.61 -0.58
CA ARG A 57 6.07 62.63 -1.17
C ARG A 57 6.74 61.82 -0.07
N LEU A 58 7.21 62.46 0.99
CA LEU A 58 7.83 61.79 2.12
C LEU A 58 6.87 60.81 2.81
N ASP A 59 5.62 61.22 3.02
CA ASP A 59 4.59 60.32 3.59
C ASP A 59 4.39 59.06 2.75
N ARG A 60 4.30 59.18 1.43
CA ARG A 60 4.24 58.01 0.53
C ARG A 60 5.45 57.11 0.65
N LYS A 61 6.66 57.70 0.74
CA LYS A 61 7.91 56.94 0.88
C LYS A 61 8.01 56.23 2.23
N ILE A 62 7.49 56.84 3.28
CA ILE A 62 7.35 56.18 4.59
C ILE A 62 6.45 54.97 4.51
N HIS A 63 5.31 55.06 3.83
CA HIS A 63 4.40 53.94 3.63
C HIS A 63 5.05 52.81 2.77
N GLU A 64 5.75 53.16 1.68
CA GLU A 64 6.51 52.21 0.89
C GLU A 64 7.58 51.47 1.70
N LEU A 65 8.27 52.17 2.59
CA LEU A 65 9.27 51.57 3.48
C LEU A 65 8.64 50.66 4.54
N TRP A 66 7.46 51.02 5.04
CA TRP A 66 6.70 50.20 5.97
C TRP A 66 6.20 48.89 5.30
N ASP A 67 5.69 48.99 4.08
CA ASP A 67 5.23 47.84 3.30
C ASP A 67 6.35 46.85 2.99
N ARG A 68 7.59 47.33 2.90
CA ARG A 68 8.78 46.46 2.79
C ARG A 68 9.14 45.73 4.09
N GLY A 69 8.48 46.08 5.21
CA GLY A 69 8.66 45.37 6.48
C GLY A 69 10.00 45.60 7.18
N LEU A 70 10.72 46.65 6.87
CA LEU A 70 12.03 46.98 7.45
C LEU A 70 11.95 47.75 8.77
N ILE A 71 10.85 48.43 9.01
CA ILE A 71 10.63 49.31 10.17
C ILE A 71 9.33 49.00 10.88
N ASP A 72 9.25 49.21 12.18
CA ASP A 72 8.06 49.13 13.02
C ASP A 72 7.42 50.48 13.26
N ASP A 73 8.23 51.56 13.43
CA ASP A 73 7.78 52.94 13.49
C ASP A 73 8.82 53.88 12.86
N LEU A 74 8.35 54.96 12.26
CA LEU A 74 9.18 56.01 11.73
C LEU A 74 8.49 57.37 11.94
N ARG A 75 9.21 58.31 12.58
CA ARG A 75 8.76 59.69 12.81
C ARG A 75 9.74 60.64 12.19
N VAL A 76 9.22 61.66 11.50
CA VAL A 76 10.02 62.73 10.96
C VAL A 76 9.57 64.05 11.59
N GLU A 77 10.47 64.72 12.27
CA GLU A 77 10.25 66.01 12.87
C GLU A 77 11.07 67.04 12.10
N SER A 78 10.44 68.16 11.79
CA SER A 78 11.11 69.28 11.15
C SER A 78 11.35 70.43 12.14
N THR A 79 12.56 70.99 12.20
CA THR A 79 12.89 72.13 13.03
C THR A 79 13.49 73.23 12.17
N ALA A 80 12.93 74.47 12.23
CA ALA A 80 13.43 75.60 11.48
C ALA A 80 14.80 75.97 11.97
N LEU A 81 15.72 76.31 11.05
CA LEU A 81 17.08 76.76 11.37
C LEU A 81 17.18 78.30 11.31
N PRO A 82 18.04 78.98 12.15
CA PRO A 82 18.16 80.48 12.19
C PRO A 82 18.61 81.05 10.90
N ASP A 83 19.35 80.29 10.05
CA ASP A 83 19.93 80.69 8.76
C ASP A 83 19.02 80.34 7.54
N GLY A 84 17.79 79.99 7.81
CA GLY A 84 16.78 79.55 6.82
C GLY A 84 16.95 78.18 6.35
N GLY A 85 15.75 77.46 6.22
CA GLY A 85 15.66 76.05 5.93
C GLY A 85 15.31 75.19 7.16
N VAL A 86 15.21 73.88 6.98
CA VAL A 86 14.80 72.97 8.04
C VAL A 86 15.81 71.86 8.29
N ARG A 87 15.97 71.50 9.56
CA ARG A 87 16.60 70.26 9.99
C ARG A 87 15.53 69.21 10.13
N LEU A 88 15.70 68.05 9.48
CA LEU A 88 14.85 66.86 9.65
C LEU A 88 15.50 65.91 10.66
N THR A 89 14.78 65.59 11.71
CA THR A 89 15.13 64.51 12.63
C THR A 89 14.25 63.29 12.34
N VAL A 90 14.85 62.22 11.81
CA VAL A 90 14.19 60.99 11.46
C VAL A 90 14.46 59.97 12.57
N THR A 91 13.45 59.73 13.40
CA THR A 91 13.50 58.70 14.46
C THR A 91 12.90 57.40 13.92
N VAL A 92 13.70 56.36 13.94
CA VAL A 92 13.33 55.04 13.35
C VAL A 92 13.34 53.99 14.43
N GLU A 93 12.29 53.17 14.42
CA GLU A 93 12.24 51.93 15.16
C GLU A 93 12.33 50.79 14.12
N GLU A 94 13.53 50.23 14.01
CA GLU A 94 13.76 49.15 13.05
C GLU A 94 13.07 47.87 13.48
N ARG A 95 12.53 47.14 12.50
CA ARG A 95 12.01 45.77 12.76
C ARG A 95 13.18 44.84 13.07
N PRO A 96 13.14 44.12 14.21
CA PRO A 96 14.23 43.22 14.57
C PRO A 96 14.38 42.06 13.54
N ILE A 97 15.62 41.62 13.34
CA ILE A 97 15.93 40.49 12.46
C ILE A 97 15.77 39.20 13.23
N LEU A 98 15.12 38.22 12.60
CA LEU A 98 14.97 36.86 13.11
C LEU A 98 16.29 36.11 12.96
N ARG A 99 16.97 35.77 14.09
CA ARG A 99 18.24 35.07 14.07
C ARG A 99 18.09 33.54 14.09
N SER A 100 17.17 33.05 14.89
CA SER A 100 16.87 31.60 14.97
C SER A 100 15.47 31.34 15.49
N ILE A 101 14.91 30.15 15.13
CA ILE A 101 13.66 29.62 15.67
C ILE A 101 14.00 28.35 16.43
N ASP A 102 13.75 28.36 17.73
CA ASP A 102 13.95 27.22 18.60
C ASP A 102 12.61 26.68 19.11
N TYR A 103 12.56 25.37 19.32
CA TYR A 103 11.39 24.69 19.80
C TYR A 103 11.69 23.95 21.10
N GLU A 104 10.92 24.22 22.14
CA GLU A 104 10.96 23.54 23.43
C GLU A 104 9.69 22.69 23.60
N GLY A 105 9.84 21.47 24.10
CA GLY A 105 8.70 20.60 24.42
C GLY A 105 8.14 19.78 23.27
N LEU A 106 8.78 19.77 22.09
CA LEU A 106 8.41 18.86 20.99
C LEU A 106 8.77 17.40 21.36
N LYS A 107 7.76 16.56 21.59
CA LYS A 107 7.92 15.11 21.84
C LYS A 107 7.16 14.27 20.82
N GLY A 108 5.96 14.70 20.45
CA GLY A 108 5.08 14.01 19.51
C GLY A 108 5.31 14.35 18.04
N ILE A 109 6.05 15.44 17.75
CA ILE A 109 6.33 15.98 16.42
C ILE A 109 7.82 16.27 16.32
N SER A 110 8.46 15.90 15.23
CA SER A 110 9.87 16.24 14.99
C SER A 110 10.01 17.63 14.36
N ARG A 111 11.19 18.24 14.50
CA ARG A 111 11.51 19.50 13.83
C ARG A 111 11.43 19.38 12.30
N SER A 112 11.76 18.22 11.76
CA SER A 112 11.63 17.94 10.32
C SER A 112 10.18 17.98 9.87
N ASP A 113 9.26 17.35 10.64
CA ASP A 113 7.81 17.38 10.34
C ASP A 113 7.27 18.81 10.34
N VAL A 114 7.75 19.65 11.28
CA VAL A 114 7.37 21.07 11.35
C VAL A 114 7.81 21.80 10.09
N ASN A 115 9.08 21.65 9.70
CA ASN A 115 9.62 22.32 8.51
C ASN A 115 8.90 21.90 7.22
N GLU A 116 8.60 20.61 7.06
CA GLU A 116 7.85 20.09 5.92
C GLU A 116 6.43 20.70 5.86
N ARG A 117 5.76 20.77 7.01
CA ARG A 117 4.42 21.33 7.09
C ARG A 117 4.40 22.84 6.80
N LEU A 118 5.40 23.58 7.29
CA LEU A 118 5.53 25.01 7.03
C LEU A 118 5.75 25.30 5.54
N ALA A 119 6.55 24.49 4.87
CA ALA A 119 6.74 24.58 3.42
C ALA A 119 5.43 24.34 2.66
N LYS A 120 4.63 23.35 3.09
CA LYS A 120 3.33 23.03 2.50
C LYS A 120 2.28 24.14 2.74
N ASP A 121 2.25 24.70 3.95
CA ASP A 121 1.30 25.75 4.34
C ASP A 121 1.79 27.16 3.90
N GLN A 122 2.91 27.25 3.17
CA GLN A 122 3.51 28.48 2.64
C GLN A 122 3.76 29.54 3.74
N VAL A 123 4.22 29.12 4.91
CA VAL A 123 4.61 30.02 6.00
C VAL A 123 6.04 30.51 5.75
N ASP A 124 6.19 31.77 5.41
CA ASP A 124 7.49 32.36 5.06
C ASP A 124 8.15 32.99 6.29
N LEU A 125 8.87 32.17 7.04
CA LEU A 125 9.71 32.58 8.16
C LEU A 125 11.14 32.10 7.92
N ARG A 126 12.02 33.03 7.54
CA ARG A 126 13.42 32.70 7.27
C ARG A 126 14.35 33.39 8.28
N GLU A 127 15.36 32.65 8.67
CA GLU A 127 16.45 33.23 9.48
C GLU A 127 17.17 34.29 8.67
N SER A 128 17.58 35.35 9.34
CA SER A 128 18.24 36.54 8.79
C SER A 128 17.33 37.51 8.02
N GLU A 129 16.00 37.34 8.09
CA GLU A 129 15.01 38.27 7.56
C GLU A 129 14.30 39.07 8.68
N PRO A 130 13.65 40.20 8.38
CA PRO A 130 12.88 40.97 9.37
C PRO A 130 11.75 40.13 9.97
N LEU A 131 11.60 40.23 11.28
CA LEU A 131 10.64 39.45 12.05
C LEU A 131 9.19 39.84 11.70
N ASN A 132 8.41 38.86 11.17
CA ASN A 132 7.00 39.04 10.88
C ASN A 132 6.12 38.39 11.96
N LEU A 133 5.48 39.20 12.80
CA LEU A 133 4.60 38.71 13.85
C LEU A 133 3.35 37.98 13.32
N GLY A 134 2.91 38.32 12.09
CA GLY A 134 1.80 37.59 11.41
C GLY A 134 2.20 36.15 11.09
N GLU A 135 3.40 35.95 10.54
CA GLU A 135 3.90 34.63 10.23
C GLU A 135 4.22 33.80 11.49
N LEU A 136 4.67 34.45 12.60
CA LEU A 136 4.81 33.75 13.89
C LEU A 136 3.47 33.23 14.41
N ASN A 137 2.41 34.02 14.27
CA ASN A 137 1.07 33.55 14.66
C ASN A 137 0.57 32.43 13.74
N ARG A 138 0.88 32.45 12.45
CA ARG A 138 0.61 31.34 11.52
C ARG A 138 1.37 30.08 11.95
N LEU A 139 2.68 30.19 12.23
CA LEU A 139 3.47 29.07 12.74
C LEU A 139 2.88 28.50 14.03
N LYS A 140 2.47 29.35 14.97
CA LYS A 140 1.78 28.92 16.19
C LYS A 140 0.54 28.10 15.86
N GLN A 141 -0.33 28.59 14.97
CA GLN A 141 -1.56 27.90 14.56
C GLN A 141 -1.27 26.58 13.85
N THR A 142 -0.25 26.56 12.98
CA THR A 142 0.22 25.34 12.30
C THR A 142 0.69 24.31 13.31
N LEU A 143 1.52 24.69 14.29
CA LEU A 143 1.96 23.78 15.36
C LEU A 143 0.76 23.20 16.13
N GLU A 144 -0.16 24.04 16.58
CA GLU A 144 -1.36 23.61 17.30
C GLU A 144 -2.24 22.69 16.43
N SER A 145 -2.34 22.95 15.13
CA SER A 145 -3.04 22.09 14.17
C SER A 145 -2.37 20.72 14.03
N MET A 146 -1.04 20.68 13.84
CA MET A 146 -0.27 19.43 13.77
C MET A 146 -0.43 18.57 15.01
N TYR A 147 -0.45 19.19 16.19
CA TYR A 147 -0.70 18.47 17.44
C TYR A 147 -2.15 17.97 17.55
N ARG A 148 -3.13 18.77 17.11
CA ARG A 148 -4.54 18.31 17.02
C ARG A 148 -4.68 17.11 16.11
N ASP A 149 -4.02 17.11 14.94
CA ASP A 149 -4.02 16.01 13.98
C ASP A 149 -3.41 14.72 14.58
N LYS A 150 -2.45 14.84 15.50
CA LYS A 150 -1.89 13.72 16.26
C LYS A 150 -2.68 13.35 17.53
N GLY A 151 -3.84 14.00 17.78
CA GLY A 151 -4.77 13.69 18.87
C GLY A 151 -4.53 14.46 20.19
N PHE A 152 -3.65 15.45 20.19
CA PHE A 152 -3.41 16.32 21.35
C PHE A 152 -4.29 17.57 21.27
N ARG A 153 -5.60 17.40 21.52
CA ARG A 153 -6.60 18.47 21.36
C ARG A 153 -6.32 19.73 22.16
N PHE A 154 -5.70 19.57 23.32
CA PHE A 154 -5.40 20.66 24.25
C PHE A 154 -3.95 21.11 24.20
N ALA A 155 -3.23 20.78 23.15
CA ALA A 155 -1.89 21.29 22.96
C ALA A 155 -1.92 22.81 22.75
N GLU A 156 -1.07 23.50 23.48
CA GLU A 156 -0.89 24.95 23.38
C GLU A 156 0.53 25.25 22.94
N ALA A 157 0.68 26.11 21.94
CA ALA A 157 1.96 26.65 21.54
C ALA A 157 2.03 28.12 21.95
N LYS A 158 3.07 28.49 22.67
CA LYS A 158 3.38 29.88 23.06
C LYS A 158 4.77 30.22 22.56
N TYR A 159 4.97 31.42 22.12
CA TYR A 159 6.32 31.86 21.74
C TYR A 159 6.76 33.04 22.59
N ARG A 160 8.06 33.16 22.80
CA ARG A 160 8.73 34.30 23.41
C ARG A 160 9.84 34.82 22.49
N LEU A 161 10.03 36.12 22.52
CA LEU A 161 11.08 36.81 21.79
C LEU A 161 12.24 37.08 22.74
N GLU A 162 13.40 36.56 22.47
CA GLU A 162 14.62 36.79 23.23
C GLU A 162 15.56 37.66 22.42
N GLU A 163 16.06 38.73 23.02
CA GLU A 163 17.06 39.61 22.42
C GLU A 163 18.43 38.96 22.54
N ILE A 164 19.09 38.68 21.40
CA ILE A 164 20.44 38.12 21.34
C ILE A 164 21.47 39.26 21.27
N SER A 165 21.18 40.26 20.44
CA SER A 165 21.95 41.47 20.25
C SER A 165 21.00 42.62 19.90
N PRO A 166 21.45 43.87 19.99
CA PRO A 166 20.62 45.00 19.59
C PRO A 166 20.11 44.89 18.16
N GLY A 167 18.77 44.73 18.00
CA GLY A 167 18.12 44.56 16.70
C GLY A 167 18.02 43.14 16.21
N GLU A 168 18.57 42.13 16.92
CA GLU A 168 18.40 40.70 16.55
C GLU A 168 17.62 39.93 17.62
N ARG A 169 16.66 39.12 17.19
CA ARG A 169 15.84 38.33 18.09
C ARG A 169 15.84 36.87 17.74
N ARG A 170 15.81 36.03 18.77
CA ARG A 170 15.51 34.62 18.70
C ARG A 170 14.07 34.40 19.11
N VAL A 171 13.35 33.54 18.38
CA VAL A 171 12.02 33.11 18.72
C VAL A 171 12.11 31.73 19.36
N VAL A 172 11.58 31.57 20.54
CA VAL A 172 11.50 30.26 21.21
C VAL A 172 10.04 29.88 21.35
N PHE A 173 9.62 28.86 20.59
CA PHE A 173 8.29 28.23 20.72
C PHE A 173 8.33 27.19 21.83
N ARG A 174 7.48 27.37 22.82
CA ARG A 174 7.25 26.39 23.88
C ARG A 174 5.91 25.72 23.66
N VAL A 175 5.95 24.39 23.48
CA VAL A 175 4.75 23.57 23.26
C VAL A 175 4.45 22.76 24.49
N GLU A 176 3.23 22.90 24.99
CA GLU A 176 2.65 22.08 26.06
C GLU A 176 1.70 21.08 25.40
N GLU A 177 2.15 19.82 25.23
CA GLU A 177 1.41 18.81 24.44
C GLU A 177 0.10 18.37 25.13
N ASN A 178 0.05 18.38 26.46
CA ASN A 178 -1.01 17.79 27.25
C ASN A 178 -1.28 16.30 26.93
N GLU A 179 -2.32 15.70 27.44
CA GLU A 179 -2.66 14.30 27.18
C GLU A 179 -3.48 14.13 25.90
N LYS A 180 -3.30 13.00 25.23
CA LYS A 180 -4.13 12.62 24.08
C LYS A 180 -5.57 12.36 24.52
N VAL A 181 -6.50 12.95 23.81
CA VAL A 181 -7.93 12.76 24.10
C VAL A 181 -8.42 11.49 23.44
N ARG A 182 -8.92 10.56 24.25
CA ARG A 182 -9.46 9.28 23.79
C ARG A 182 -10.98 9.30 23.70
N ILE A 183 -11.52 8.53 22.76
CA ILE A 183 -12.93 8.41 22.50
C ILE A 183 -13.53 7.39 23.47
N GLY A 184 -14.42 7.83 24.33
CA GLY A 184 -15.09 6.97 25.30
C GLY A 184 -16.34 6.29 24.74
N LYS A 185 -17.15 7.04 23.99
CA LYS A 185 -18.42 6.59 23.42
C LYS A 185 -18.72 7.35 22.14
N ILE A 186 -19.31 6.68 21.15
CA ILE A 186 -19.86 7.27 19.94
C ILE A 186 -21.35 6.87 19.90
N ASP A 187 -22.24 7.82 19.81
CA ASP A 187 -23.67 7.60 19.66
C ASP A 187 -24.19 8.29 18.41
N PHE A 188 -25.25 7.75 17.84
CA PHE A 188 -25.97 8.35 16.73
C PHE A 188 -27.38 8.68 17.19
N GLY A 189 -27.91 9.82 16.76
CA GLY A 189 -29.27 10.27 17.03
C GLY A 189 -30.07 10.40 15.74
N GLY A 190 -31.30 9.87 15.69
CA GLY A 190 -32.18 9.94 14.52
C GLY A 190 -31.95 8.85 13.46
N ASN A 191 -31.10 7.85 13.72
CA ASN A 191 -30.82 6.71 12.85
C ASN A 191 -31.81 5.56 13.06
N GLU A 192 -33.03 5.72 12.55
CA GLU A 192 -34.11 4.72 12.73
C GLU A 192 -33.89 3.45 11.85
N VAL A 193 -33.26 3.59 10.68
CA VAL A 193 -33.07 2.52 9.68
C VAL A 193 -31.88 1.63 9.99
N PHE A 194 -30.82 2.20 10.51
CA PHE A 194 -29.61 1.46 10.82
C PHE A 194 -29.24 1.58 12.29
N SER A 195 -28.85 0.47 12.90
CA SER A 195 -28.36 0.47 14.27
C SER A 195 -27.02 1.17 14.41
N ASP A 196 -26.77 1.79 15.58
CA ASP A 196 -25.48 2.42 15.92
C ASP A 196 -24.28 1.52 15.64
N TRP A 197 -24.40 0.23 15.99
CA TRP A 197 -23.34 -0.75 15.76
C TRP A 197 -22.94 -0.80 14.26
N ARG A 198 -23.93 -0.78 13.38
CA ARG A 198 -23.69 -0.83 11.92
C ARG A 198 -23.05 0.44 11.42
N LEU A 199 -23.45 1.61 11.92
CA LEU A 199 -22.85 2.89 11.57
C LEU A 199 -21.42 3.03 12.13
N LYS A 200 -21.20 2.63 13.39
CA LYS A 200 -19.86 2.56 14.01
C LYS A 200 -18.91 1.66 13.21
N TRP A 201 -19.41 0.59 12.59
CA TRP A 201 -18.60 -0.26 11.70
C TRP A 201 -18.15 0.45 10.44
N LYS A 202 -18.98 1.33 9.89
CA LYS A 202 -18.63 2.13 8.70
C LYS A 202 -17.56 3.18 8.98
N MET A 203 -17.46 3.66 10.19
CA MET A 203 -16.40 4.54 10.64
C MET A 203 -15.09 3.73 10.73
N GLY A 204 -14.23 3.80 9.71
CA GLY A 204 -13.03 2.96 9.61
C GLY A 204 -11.87 3.38 10.50
N LYS A 205 -11.71 4.70 10.71
CA LYS A 205 -10.55 5.31 11.39
C LYS A 205 -10.84 5.68 12.84
N THR A 206 -12.09 5.97 13.17
CA THR A 206 -12.52 6.46 14.50
C THR A 206 -13.30 5.38 15.24
N LYS A 207 -12.82 4.97 16.40
CA LYS A 207 -13.43 3.90 17.22
C LYS A 207 -13.44 4.24 18.72
N GLU A 208 -14.37 3.64 19.44
CA GLU A 208 -14.39 3.68 20.90
C GLU A 208 -13.18 2.97 21.50
N THR A 209 -12.73 3.41 22.67
CA THR A 209 -11.57 2.86 23.38
C THR A 209 -11.82 1.43 23.84
N ASN A 210 -11.10 0.47 23.32
CA ASN A 210 -10.95 -0.91 23.78
C ASN A 210 -9.49 -1.38 23.63
N LEU A 211 -9.18 -2.60 24.04
CA LEU A 211 -7.81 -3.12 23.98
C LEU A 211 -7.23 -3.05 22.56
N PHE A 212 -7.99 -3.48 21.55
CA PHE A 212 -7.56 -3.51 20.15
C PHE A 212 -7.45 -2.10 19.55
N THR A 213 -8.46 -1.24 19.73
CA THR A 213 -8.43 0.11 19.17
C THR A 213 -7.31 0.97 19.77
N ARG A 214 -6.92 0.66 21.01
CA ARG A 214 -5.79 1.30 21.70
C ARG A 214 -4.44 0.93 21.08
N ILE A 215 -4.24 -0.33 20.70
CA ILE A 215 -3.02 -0.80 20.01
C ILE A 215 -2.88 -0.09 18.65
N PHE A 216 -3.99 0.03 17.90
CA PHE A 216 -4.00 0.66 16.57
C PHE A 216 -4.21 2.18 16.61
N ARG A 217 -4.29 2.81 17.80
CA ARG A 217 -4.51 4.24 17.98
C ARG A 217 -5.77 4.78 17.29
N LYS A 218 -6.76 3.93 17.01
CA LYS A 218 -8.04 4.31 16.41
C LYS A 218 -9.01 4.95 17.41
N ASP A 219 -8.69 4.92 18.69
CA ASP A 219 -9.43 5.51 19.80
C ASP A 219 -8.99 6.93 20.14
N ILE A 220 -8.12 7.54 19.33
CA ILE A 220 -7.67 8.92 19.50
C ILE A 220 -8.59 9.84 18.71
N TYR A 221 -9.08 10.89 19.35
CA TYR A 221 -9.92 11.89 18.70
C TYR A 221 -9.09 12.72 17.70
N ASN A 222 -9.50 12.72 16.44
CA ASN A 222 -8.96 13.56 15.39
C ASN A 222 -10.10 14.09 14.52
N PRO A 223 -10.28 15.43 14.42
CA PRO A 223 -11.37 16.03 13.65
C PRO A 223 -11.40 15.61 12.18
N SER A 224 -10.25 15.59 11.51
CA SER A 224 -10.17 15.24 10.09
C SER A 224 -10.58 13.79 9.83
N THR A 225 -10.19 12.85 10.71
CA THR A 225 -10.58 11.44 10.56
C THR A 225 -12.06 11.20 10.86
N ILE A 226 -12.64 11.99 11.77
CA ILE A 226 -14.09 11.93 12.06
C ILE A 226 -14.87 12.42 10.84
N GLU A 227 -14.50 13.55 10.26
CA GLU A 227 -15.18 14.08 9.07
C GLU A 227 -15.15 13.08 7.91
N GLU A 228 -14.01 12.44 7.67
CA GLU A 228 -13.88 11.37 6.68
C GLU A 228 -14.82 10.19 7.01
N ASP A 229 -14.88 9.77 8.26
CA ASP A 229 -15.74 8.67 8.69
C ASP A 229 -17.22 9.04 8.63
N LEU A 230 -17.61 10.31 8.91
CA LEU A 230 -18.96 10.82 8.68
C LEU A 230 -19.32 10.84 7.19
N GLY A 231 -18.36 11.16 6.32
CA GLY A 231 -18.50 10.99 4.88
C GLY A 231 -18.88 9.57 4.50
N LYS A 232 -18.18 8.56 5.03
CA LYS A 232 -18.49 7.13 4.80
C LYS A 232 -19.86 6.73 5.33
N VAL A 233 -20.31 7.29 6.47
CA VAL A 233 -21.67 7.07 6.98
C VAL A 233 -22.70 7.64 6.02
N ARG A 234 -22.49 8.86 5.52
CA ARG A 234 -23.34 9.51 4.52
C ARG A 234 -23.42 8.71 3.22
N ASP A 235 -22.28 8.27 2.72
CA ASP A 235 -22.18 7.47 1.50
C ASP A 235 -22.86 6.12 1.66
N TYR A 236 -22.80 5.54 2.86
CA TYR A 236 -23.51 4.31 3.18
C TYR A 236 -25.02 4.47 3.05
N TYR A 237 -25.62 5.53 3.62
CA TYR A 237 -27.04 5.82 3.44
C TYR A 237 -27.40 6.05 1.96
N ARG A 238 -26.60 6.81 1.23
CA ARG A 238 -26.78 7.06 -0.21
C ARG A 238 -26.68 5.79 -1.03
N SER A 239 -25.79 4.86 -0.63
CA SER A 239 -25.60 3.57 -1.32
C SER A 239 -26.83 2.67 -1.24
N VAL A 240 -27.76 2.92 -0.32
CA VAL A 240 -29.01 2.14 -0.14
C VAL A 240 -30.27 2.92 -0.46
N GLY A 241 -30.15 4.16 -0.97
CA GLY A 241 -31.25 4.94 -1.52
C GLY A 241 -31.72 6.17 -0.72
N TYR A 242 -31.02 6.56 0.35
CA TYR A 242 -31.31 7.76 1.13
C TYR A 242 -30.48 8.93 0.60
N LYS A 243 -30.88 9.52 -0.54
CA LYS A 243 -30.12 10.57 -1.21
C LYS A 243 -30.00 11.87 -0.40
N SER A 244 -31.01 12.19 0.37
CA SER A 244 -31.13 13.45 1.13
C SER A 244 -30.67 13.32 2.57
N VAL A 245 -29.94 12.26 2.92
CA VAL A 245 -29.43 12.09 4.28
C VAL A 245 -28.52 13.27 4.66
N LEU A 246 -28.78 13.84 5.82
CA LEU A 246 -27.93 14.85 6.44
C LEU A 246 -27.28 14.23 7.68
N VAL A 247 -25.96 14.20 7.71
CA VAL A 247 -25.16 13.82 8.88
C VAL A 247 -24.55 15.12 9.40
N GLU A 248 -25.01 15.55 10.55
CA GLU A 248 -24.61 16.83 11.15
C GLU A 248 -23.21 16.75 11.79
N GLU A 249 -22.67 17.90 12.16
CA GLU A 249 -21.44 17.96 12.93
C GLU A 249 -21.60 17.30 14.30
N PRO A 250 -20.58 16.53 14.74
CA PRO A 250 -20.65 15.79 15.99
C PRO A 250 -20.66 16.73 17.21
N LYS A 251 -21.59 16.49 18.13
CA LYS A 251 -21.63 17.16 19.42
C LYS A 251 -20.70 16.45 20.39
N LEU A 252 -19.73 17.19 20.93
CA LEU A 252 -18.68 16.64 21.78
C LEU A 252 -19.02 16.89 23.26
N SER A 253 -18.97 15.85 24.07
CA SER A 253 -19.13 15.89 25.52
C SER A 253 -17.90 15.28 26.19
N VAL A 254 -17.55 15.77 27.39
CA VAL A 254 -16.49 15.18 28.20
C VAL A 254 -17.08 14.17 29.14
N ILE A 255 -16.63 12.92 29.03
CA ILE A 255 -17.05 11.84 29.94
C ILE A 255 -15.94 11.69 30.99
N ASP A 256 -16.21 12.10 32.21
CA ASP A 256 -15.24 12.00 33.29
C ASP A 256 -15.33 10.60 33.93
N LYS A 257 -14.25 9.79 33.83
CA LYS A 257 -14.15 8.48 34.53
C LYS A 257 -12.91 8.49 35.44
N GLY A 258 -12.93 9.31 36.45
CA GLY A 258 -11.88 9.38 37.48
C GLY A 258 -10.54 9.88 36.93
N SER A 259 -9.54 9.02 36.74
CA SER A 259 -8.18 9.44 36.35
C SER A 259 -8.02 9.79 34.89
N HIS A 260 -9.01 9.53 34.00
CA HIS A 260 -8.87 9.75 32.56
C HIS A 260 -10.10 10.43 31.95
N ARG A 261 -9.89 11.58 31.32
CA ARG A 261 -10.92 12.27 30.55
C ARG A 261 -11.09 11.56 29.20
N ARG A 262 -12.32 11.16 28.88
CA ARG A 262 -12.71 10.59 27.60
C ARG A 262 -13.73 11.49 26.91
N LEU A 263 -13.78 11.44 25.60
CA LEU A 263 -14.72 12.20 24.80
C LEU A 263 -15.92 11.33 24.43
N GLY A 264 -17.11 11.83 24.66
CA GLY A 264 -18.34 11.34 24.08
C GLY A 264 -18.60 12.11 22.78
N ILE A 265 -18.99 11.39 21.74
CA ILE A 265 -19.29 11.93 20.41
C ILE A 265 -20.73 11.55 20.10
N ASP A 266 -21.62 12.54 19.98
CA ASP A 266 -23.02 12.35 19.59
C ASP A 266 -23.21 12.94 18.18
N ILE A 267 -23.66 12.09 17.23
CA ILE A 267 -23.76 12.42 15.80
C ILE A 267 -25.23 12.42 15.40
N PRO A 268 -25.85 13.60 15.23
CA PRO A 268 -27.22 13.67 14.76
C PRO A 268 -27.31 13.29 13.27
N ILE A 269 -28.33 12.51 12.93
CA ILE A 269 -28.62 12.10 11.55
C ILE A 269 -30.09 12.42 11.23
N GLU A 270 -30.30 13.04 10.09
CA GLU A 270 -31.62 13.15 9.46
C GLU A 270 -31.60 12.25 8.22
N GLU A 271 -32.26 11.09 8.30
CA GLU A 271 -32.19 10.06 7.26
C GLU A 271 -32.89 10.48 5.96
N GLY A 272 -33.94 11.25 6.05
CA GLY A 272 -34.79 11.64 4.92
C GLY A 272 -35.57 10.46 4.33
N SER A 273 -36.17 10.67 3.17
CA SER A 273 -36.94 9.63 2.47
C SER A 273 -36.05 8.75 1.59
N ARG A 274 -36.44 7.47 1.47
CA ARG A 274 -35.78 6.53 0.58
C ARG A 274 -36.33 6.64 -0.86
N TRP A 275 -35.45 6.79 -1.83
CA TRP A 275 -35.78 7.04 -3.24
C TRP A 275 -35.61 5.78 -4.10
N LYS A 276 -36.44 5.70 -5.15
CA LYS A 276 -36.36 4.70 -6.22
C LYS A 276 -35.76 5.29 -7.48
N LEU A 277 -34.96 4.50 -8.19
CA LEU A 277 -34.48 4.84 -9.52
C LEU A 277 -35.61 4.62 -10.54
N GLY A 278 -36.01 5.69 -11.21
CA GLY A 278 -37.00 5.68 -12.27
C GLY A 278 -36.42 5.22 -13.62
N GLU A 279 -36.64 5.99 -14.65
CA GLU A 279 -36.10 5.75 -15.98
C GLU A 279 -34.71 6.33 -16.12
N VAL A 280 -33.84 5.65 -16.92
CA VAL A 280 -32.56 6.18 -17.32
C VAL A 280 -32.67 6.69 -18.74
N ARG A 281 -32.56 8.02 -18.92
CA ARG A 281 -32.57 8.70 -20.21
C ARG A 281 -31.15 9.14 -20.55
N ILE A 282 -30.75 8.98 -21.82
CA ILE A 282 -29.39 9.32 -22.28
C ILE A 282 -29.52 10.32 -23.39
N GLU A 283 -28.82 11.42 -23.29
CA GLU A 283 -28.83 12.53 -24.20
C GLU A 283 -27.42 12.81 -24.74
N GLY A 284 -27.29 13.30 -25.98
CA GLY A 284 -26.04 13.73 -26.59
C GLY A 284 -25.16 12.60 -27.12
N HIS A 285 -25.68 11.37 -27.27
CA HIS A 285 -24.96 10.23 -27.85
C HIS A 285 -25.18 10.12 -29.36
N GLU A 286 -24.13 9.95 -30.13
CA GLU A 286 -24.15 9.69 -31.57
C GLU A 286 -23.36 8.40 -31.93
N PHE A 287 -22.24 8.17 -31.27
CA PHE A 287 -21.32 7.06 -31.58
C PHE A 287 -21.81 5.71 -31.07
N PHE A 288 -22.41 5.66 -29.87
CA PHE A 288 -22.97 4.45 -29.29
C PHE A 288 -24.49 4.48 -29.27
N THR A 289 -25.10 3.28 -29.30
CA THR A 289 -26.57 3.18 -29.21
C THR A 289 -27.04 3.43 -27.78
N GLU A 290 -28.19 4.08 -27.62
CA GLU A 290 -28.81 4.37 -26.32
C GLU A 290 -28.95 3.08 -25.45
N GLU A 291 -29.41 1.98 -26.08
CA GLU A 291 -29.58 0.72 -25.38
C GLU A 291 -28.25 0.16 -24.85
N GLY A 292 -27.16 0.29 -25.62
CA GLY A 292 -25.82 -0.15 -25.23
C GLY A 292 -25.29 0.63 -24.02
N LEU A 293 -25.54 1.94 -24.00
CA LEU A 293 -25.17 2.85 -22.90
C LEU A 293 -26.04 2.59 -21.66
N ARG A 294 -27.38 2.48 -21.84
CA ARG A 294 -28.34 2.22 -20.76
C ARG A 294 -28.05 0.93 -20.02
N ARG A 295 -27.59 -0.11 -20.69
CA ARG A 295 -27.18 -1.38 -20.05
C ARG A 295 -26.04 -1.24 -19.06
N ARG A 296 -25.27 -0.17 -19.09
CA ARG A 296 -24.18 0.11 -18.12
C ARG A 296 -24.73 0.49 -16.75
N TYR A 297 -25.92 1.07 -16.72
CA TYR A 297 -26.63 1.39 -15.49
C TYR A 297 -27.46 0.18 -15.03
N LYS A 298 -26.81 -0.75 -14.32
CA LYS A 298 -27.45 -1.97 -13.83
C LYS A 298 -28.59 -1.61 -12.86
N ARG A 299 -29.83 -2.04 -13.16
CA ARG A 299 -30.96 -1.76 -12.27
C ARG A 299 -30.80 -2.53 -10.96
N PRO A 300 -30.76 -1.86 -9.79
CA PRO A 300 -30.57 -2.53 -8.50
C PRO A 300 -31.78 -3.41 -8.16
N ARG A 301 -31.55 -4.49 -7.37
CA ARG A 301 -32.65 -5.28 -6.80
C ARG A 301 -33.55 -4.36 -5.96
N GLY A 302 -34.88 -4.40 -6.19
CA GLY A 302 -35.86 -3.55 -5.52
C GLY A 302 -36.00 -2.13 -6.09
N GLY A 303 -35.22 -1.78 -7.14
CA GLY A 303 -35.33 -0.50 -7.84
C GLY A 303 -34.93 0.73 -7.04
N TRP A 304 -34.18 0.57 -5.94
CA TRP A 304 -33.74 1.71 -5.10
C TRP A 304 -32.66 2.54 -5.78
N LEU A 305 -32.75 3.86 -5.61
CA LEU A 305 -31.75 4.82 -6.09
C LEU A 305 -30.46 4.63 -5.29
N ARG A 306 -29.42 4.09 -5.90
CA ARG A 306 -28.13 3.84 -5.25
C ARG A 306 -27.07 4.69 -5.93
N SER A 307 -26.36 5.53 -5.16
CA SER A 307 -25.25 6.35 -5.66
C SER A 307 -24.22 5.51 -6.42
N LYS A 308 -23.83 4.38 -5.80
CA LYS A 308 -22.86 3.43 -6.41
C LYS A 308 -23.29 2.94 -7.81
N THR A 309 -24.58 2.72 -8.05
CA THR A 309 -25.08 2.29 -9.38
C THR A 309 -24.94 3.41 -10.41
N ILE A 310 -25.17 4.65 -9.99
CA ILE A 310 -25.02 5.82 -10.87
C ILE A 310 -23.53 6.02 -11.18
N GLU A 311 -22.69 6.03 -10.16
CA GLU A 311 -21.23 6.20 -10.28
C GLU A 311 -20.61 5.13 -11.19
N GLU A 312 -20.86 3.84 -10.89
CA GLU A 312 -20.37 2.73 -11.71
C GLU A 312 -20.88 2.78 -13.17
N GLY A 313 -22.14 3.19 -13.35
CA GLY A 313 -22.72 3.34 -14.69
C GLY A 313 -22.07 4.48 -15.45
N THR A 314 -21.89 5.63 -14.79
CA THR A 314 -21.25 6.82 -15.37
C THR A 314 -19.78 6.56 -15.71
N GLU A 315 -19.05 5.93 -14.80
CA GLU A 315 -17.67 5.52 -15.05
C GLU A 315 -17.56 4.53 -16.22
N ALA A 316 -18.46 3.54 -16.26
CA ALA A 316 -18.46 2.55 -17.34
C ALA A 316 -18.80 3.16 -18.71
N VAL A 317 -19.65 4.19 -18.77
CA VAL A 317 -19.94 4.95 -19.98
C VAL A 317 -18.75 5.81 -20.36
N THR A 318 -18.18 6.55 -19.42
CA THR A 318 -16.98 7.38 -19.62
C THR A 318 -15.81 6.54 -20.14
N ASP A 319 -15.55 5.40 -19.50
CA ASP A 319 -14.48 4.48 -19.92
C ASP A 319 -14.75 3.92 -21.33
N LEU A 320 -16.01 3.64 -21.69
CA LEU A 320 -16.35 3.16 -23.00
C LEU A 320 -15.96 4.18 -24.09
N TYR A 321 -16.26 5.46 -23.91
CA TYR A 321 -15.87 6.54 -24.82
C TYR A 321 -14.36 6.73 -24.85
N LYS A 322 -13.71 6.82 -23.69
CA LYS A 322 -12.27 7.00 -23.58
C LYS A 322 -11.46 5.81 -24.12
N ASN A 323 -12.04 4.62 -24.10
CA ASN A 323 -11.42 3.42 -24.68
C ASN A 323 -11.54 3.34 -26.20
N THR A 324 -12.39 4.19 -26.80
CA THR A 324 -12.59 4.31 -28.25
C THR A 324 -11.99 5.60 -28.82
N GLY A 325 -11.13 6.28 -28.07
CA GLY A 325 -10.39 7.47 -28.52
C GLY A 325 -11.06 8.81 -28.22
N HIS A 326 -12.24 8.83 -27.66
CA HIS A 326 -12.94 10.04 -27.25
C HIS A 326 -12.44 10.52 -25.87
N ILE A 327 -11.22 11.00 -25.81
CA ILE A 327 -10.56 11.33 -24.52
C ILE A 327 -11.16 12.57 -23.86
N MET A 328 -11.76 13.46 -24.66
CA MET A 328 -12.45 14.66 -24.19
C MET A 328 -13.91 14.39 -23.83
N ALA A 329 -14.36 13.12 -23.93
CA ALA A 329 -15.74 12.80 -23.61
C ALA A 329 -16.06 13.14 -22.14
N GLU A 330 -17.12 13.91 -21.95
CA GLU A 330 -17.65 14.29 -20.65
C GLU A 330 -19.03 13.65 -20.46
N VAL A 331 -19.21 12.97 -19.34
CA VAL A 331 -20.47 12.33 -18.98
C VAL A 331 -20.91 12.89 -17.64
N SER A 332 -22.00 13.64 -17.67
CA SER A 332 -22.63 14.21 -16.47
C SER A 332 -23.99 13.55 -16.20
N THR A 333 -24.41 13.57 -14.95
CA THR A 333 -25.67 12.95 -14.54
C THR A 333 -26.50 13.90 -13.70
N GLU A 334 -27.77 13.98 -14.00
CA GLU A 334 -28.75 14.76 -13.25
C GLU A 334 -29.90 13.85 -12.78
N LEU A 335 -30.50 14.16 -11.65
CA LEU A 335 -31.65 13.46 -11.11
C LEU A 335 -32.88 14.33 -11.29
N ASP A 336 -33.83 13.86 -12.07
CA ASP A 336 -35.15 14.50 -12.30
C ASP A 336 -36.15 13.88 -11.31
N GLU A 337 -36.56 14.64 -10.31
CA GLU A 337 -37.42 14.20 -9.23
C GLU A 337 -38.86 14.11 -9.64
N ARG A 338 -39.48 12.95 -9.41
CA ARG A 338 -40.91 12.72 -9.59
C ARG A 338 -41.62 12.55 -8.26
N GLU A 339 -42.95 12.58 -8.30
CA GLU A 339 -43.77 12.24 -7.15
C GLU A 339 -43.47 10.86 -6.60
N ASN A 340 -43.80 10.60 -5.33
CA ASN A 340 -43.63 9.32 -4.62
C ASN A 340 -42.18 8.84 -4.47
N ASN A 341 -41.23 9.77 -4.30
CA ASN A 341 -39.79 9.50 -4.08
C ASN A 341 -39.18 8.64 -5.20
N VAL A 342 -39.52 8.92 -6.44
CA VAL A 342 -38.93 8.36 -7.65
C VAL A 342 -38.09 9.43 -8.30
N ALA A 343 -36.87 9.12 -8.75
CA ALA A 343 -36.02 10.00 -9.51
C ALA A 343 -35.58 9.32 -10.81
N ASP A 344 -35.80 10.00 -11.94
CA ASP A 344 -35.23 9.60 -13.20
C ASP A 344 -33.77 10.05 -13.26
N LEU A 345 -32.96 9.26 -13.92
CA LEU A 345 -31.56 9.59 -14.17
C LEU A 345 -31.41 10.10 -15.60
N VAL A 346 -31.01 11.35 -15.73
CA VAL A 346 -30.67 11.96 -17.04
C VAL A 346 -29.14 11.94 -17.16
N VAL A 347 -28.63 11.21 -18.15
CA VAL A 347 -27.20 11.11 -18.47
C VAL A 347 -26.95 11.97 -19.70
N LYS A 348 -26.19 13.03 -19.54
CA LYS A 348 -25.80 13.95 -20.62
C LYS A 348 -24.36 13.61 -21.03
N ILE A 349 -24.16 13.46 -22.33
CA ILE A 349 -22.88 13.06 -22.92
C ILE A 349 -22.43 14.12 -23.92
N GLU A 350 -21.21 14.59 -23.75
CA GLU A 350 -20.49 15.35 -24.76
C GLU A 350 -19.36 14.48 -25.28
N GLU A 351 -19.52 13.88 -26.46
CA GLU A 351 -18.63 12.82 -26.94
C GLU A 351 -17.23 13.34 -27.30
N GLY A 352 -17.13 14.54 -27.85
CA GLY A 352 -15.90 15.08 -28.39
C GLY A 352 -15.37 14.32 -29.61
N ASP A 353 -14.20 14.69 -30.06
CA ASP A 353 -13.51 14.04 -31.19
C ASP A 353 -12.75 12.77 -30.79
N GLN A 354 -12.57 11.89 -31.77
CA GLN A 354 -11.77 10.67 -31.66
C GLN A 354 -10.30 10.98 -31.95
N PHE A 355 -9.41 10.71 -31.00
CA PHE A 355 -7.97 10.96 -31.13
C PHE A 355 -7.14 9.67 -31.35
N ARG A 356 -6.06 9.83 -32.10
CA ARG A 356 -5.00 8.82 -32.29
C ARG A 356 -3.74 9.27 -31.58
N VAL A 357 -2.93 8.31 -31.17
CA VAL A 357 -1.61 8.60 -30.62
C VAL A 357 -0.67 9.02 -31.73
N ASN A 358 -0.12 10.22 -31.67
CA ASN A 358 0.92 10.70 -32.56
C ASN A 358 2.30 10.21 -32.08
N ARG A 359 2.63 10.47 -30.83
CA ARG A 359 3.92 10.12 -30.23
C ARG A 359 3.74 9.59 -28.80
N LEU A 360 4.55 8.62 -28.42
CA LEU A 360 4.66 8.12 -27.06
C LEU A 360 6.06 8.41 -26.52
N GLU A 361 6.15 9.18 -25.44
CA GLU A 361 7.40 9.55 -24.80
C GLU A 361 7.41 9.11 -23.33
N PHE A 362 8.63 8.88 -22.81
CA PHE A 362 8.88 8.59 -21.42
C PHE A 362 9.82 9.65 -20.85
N ALA A 363 9.41 10.31 -19.77
CA ALA A 363 10.19 11.32 -19.08
C ALA A 363 10.73 10.74 -17.75
N GLY A 364 11.99 11.06 -17.44
CA GLY A 364 12.65 10.64 -16.19
C GLY A 364 13.40 9.32 -16.25
N ASN A 365 13.40 8.60 -17.37
CA ASN A 365 14.11 7.33 -17.56
C ASN A 365 15.60 7.53 -17.94
N SER A 366 16.39 8.11 -17.05
CA SER A 366 17.80 8.43 -17.28
C SER A 366 18.72 7.20 -17.40
N ARG A 367 18.36 6.07 -16.80
CA ARG A 367 19.12 4.81 -16.77
C ARG A 367 18.40 3.68 -17.47
N THR A 368 17.06 3.62 -17.35
CA THR A 368 16.23 2.64 -18.04
C THR A 368 16.13 3.00 -19.52
N ARG A 369 16.42 2.04 -20.38
CA ARG A 369 16.30 2.25 -21.82
C ARG A 369 14.85 2.47 -22.20
N ASP A 370 14.53 3.43 -23.05
CA ASP A 370 13.19 3.71 -23.56
C ASP A 370 12.45 2.43 -24.01
N LYS A 371 13.15 1.57 -24.75
CA LYS A 371 12.64 0.28 -25.20
C LYS A 371 12.08 -0.60 -24.07
N VAL A 372 12.63 -0.51 -22.86
CA VAL A 372 12.22 -1.33 -21.71
C VAL A 372 10.84 -0.90 -21.19
N LEU A 373 10.56 0.40 -21.19
CA LEU A 373 9.25 0.94 -20.81
C LEU A 373 8.26 0.79 -21.97
N ARG A 374 8.68 1.11 -23.19
CA ARG A 374 7.83 1.08 -24.39
C ARG A 374 7.25 -0.30 -24.69
N ARG A 375 7.99 -1.38 -24.44
CA ARG A 375 7.51 -2.76 -24.66
C ARG A 375 6.41 -3.18 -23.68
N GLU A 376 6.29 -2.54 -22.53
CA GLU A 376 5.21 -2.76 -21.57
C GLU A 376 3.94 -1.94 -21.92
N PHE A 377 4.09 -0.97 -22.84
CA PHE A 377 2.98 -0.12 -23.25
C PHE A 377 2.19 -0.79 -24.39
N ARG A 378 0.88 -0.81 -24.25
CA ARG A 378 -0.04 -1.47 -25.22
C ARG A 378 -0.61 -0.53 -26.25
N VAL A 379 -0.41 0.76 -26.05
CA VAL A 379 -0.82 1.80 -27.00
C VAL A 379 0.40 2.16 -27.82
N HIS A 380 0.26 2.19 -29.13
CA HIS A 380 1.34 2.47 -30.07
C HIS A 380 1.00 3.68 -30.93
N GLU A 381 2.02 4.33 -31.41
CA GLU A 381 1.90 5.46 -32.34
C GLU A 381 1.05 5.08 -33.57
N GLY A 382 0.16 5.98 -34.00
CA GLY A 382 -0.79 5.77 -35.10
C GLY A 382 -2.06 4.98 -34.73
N THR A 383 -2.13 4.33 -33.57
CA THR A 383 -3.36 3.62 -33.13
C THR A 383 -4.35 4.58 -32.49
N LEU A 384 -5.64 4.19 -32.46
CA LEU A 384 -6.63 4.91 -31.67
C LEU A 384 -6.21 4.91 -30.19
N LEU A 385 -6.35 6.05 -29.54
CA LEU A 385 -6.07 6.19 -28.13
C LEU A 385 -7.09 5.40 -27.32
N ASN A 386 -6.61 4.46 -26.53
CA ASN A 386 -7.42 3.63 -25.65
C ASN A 386 -6.97 3.82 -24.21
N MET A 387 -7.78 4.49 -23.39
CA MET A 387 -7.43 4.81 -22.00
C MET A 387 -7.33 3.59 -21.10
N GLY A 388 -8.12 2.53 -21.36
CA GLY A 388 -7.97 1.27 -20.61
C GLY A 388 -6.64 0.58 -20.91
N ALA A 389 -6.19 0.65 -22.17
CA ALA A 389 -4.86 0.17 -22.54
C ALA A 389 -3.75 1.04 -21.92
N VAL A 390 -3.92 2.36 -21.84
CA VAL A 390 -3.01 3.28 -21.14
C VAL A 390 -2.96 2.94 -19.65
N LYS A 391 -4.11 2.91 -18.96
CA LYS A 391 -4.20 2.56 -17.53
C LYS A 391 -3.54 1.21 -17.22
N SER A 392 -3.80 0.18 -18.05
CA SER A 392 -3.18 -1.14 -17.86
C SER A 392 -1.67 -1.15 -18.13
N SER A 393 -1.19 -0.29 -19.04
CA SER A 393 0.25 -0.13 -19.30
C SER A 393 0.94 0.59 -18.15
N LEU A 394 0.35 1.66 -17.63
CA LEU A 394 0.86 2.36 -16.43
C LEU A 394 0.92 1.42 -15.23
N PHE A 395 -0.12 0.59 -15.02
CA PHE A 395 -0.12 -0.42 -13.97
C PHE A 395 1.04 -1.41 -14.12
N LYS A 396 1.32 -1.89 -15.36
CA LYS A 396 2.47 -2.76 -15.63
C LYS A 396 3.80 -2.08 -15.38
N ILE A 397 3.96 -0.82 -15.82
CA ILE A 397 5.19 -0.06 -15.57
C ILE A 397 5.41 0.09 -14.05
N ASN A 398 4.36 0.41 -13.30
CA ASN A 398 4.46 0.52 -11.84
C ASN A 398 4.85 -0.81 -11.15
N GLN A 399 4.49 -1.96 -11.75
CA GLN A 399 4.91 -3.28 -11.26
C GLN A 399 6.39 -3.59 -11.51
N LEU A 400 7.06 -2.85 -12.38
CA LEU A 400 8.49 -3.07 -12.67
C LEU A 400 9.39 -2.73 -11.47
N ASN A 401 8.92 -1.91 -10.52
CA ASN A 401 9.57 -1.49 -9.28
C ASN A 401 10.89 -0.71 -9.44
N TYR A 402 11.43 -0.61 -10.63
CA TYR A 402 12.66 0.17 -10.94
C TYR A 402 12.39 1.49 -11.67
N PHE A 403 11.12 1.76 -11.97
CA PHE A 403 10.64 3.03 -12.50
C PHE A 403 9.30 3.35 -11.83
N LYS A 404 9.26 4.43 -11.04
CA LYS A 404 8.07 4.89 -10.35
C LYS A 404 7.39 5.95 -11.18
N LEU A 405 6.11 5.75 -11.43
CA LEU A 405 5.27 6.77 -12.06
C LEU A 405 5.04 7.94 -11.10
N ASP A 406 4.91 9.14 -11.65
CA ASP A 406 4.46 10.30 -10.89
C ASP A 406 3.07 9.98 -10.28
N GLN A 407 2.87 10.37 -9.02
CA GLN A 407 1.63 10.03 -8.30
C GLN A 407 0.46 10.94 -8.69
N ASP A 408 0.75 12.20 -8.99
CA ASP A 408 -0.25 13.20 -9.29
C ASP A 408 -0.56 13.26 -10.79
N ASP A 409 0.45 13.11 -11.65
CA ASP A 409 0.31 13.17 -13.11
C ASP A 409 1.16 12.10 -13.81
N PRO A 410 0.74 10.82 -13.78
CA PRO A 410 1.51 9.72 -14.38
C PRO A 410 1.55 9.74 -15.90
N VAL A 411 0.62 10.44 -16.55
CA VAL A 411 0.56 10.59 -18.01
C VAL A 411 -0.09 11.90 -18.40
N SER A 412 0.62 12.72 -19.15
CA SER A 412 0.06 13.94 -19.75
C SER A 412 -0.24 13.74 -21.23
N PHE A 413 -1.20 14.54 -21.71
CA PHE A 413 -1.60 14.61 -23.09
C PHE A 413 -1.20 15.97 -23.64
N GLU A 414 -0.31 15.97 -24.61
CA GLU A 414 0.29 17.19 -25.14
C GLU A 414 0.04 17.32 -26.64
N ASN A 415 0.26 18.51 -27.20
CA ASN A 415 0.25 18.76 -28.64
C ASN A 415 -1.01 18.24 -29.34
N PHE A 416 -2.19 18.59 -28.81
CA PHE A 416 -3.47 18.26 -29.44
C PHE A 416 -3.57 18.91 -30.83
N ASP A 417 -3.59 18.08 -31.89
CA ASP A 417 -3.87 18.51 -33.25
C ASP A 417 -5.31 18.14 -33.60
N THR A 418 -6.21 19.14 -33.54
CA THR A 418 -7.64 18.95 -33.80
C THR A 418 -7.95 18.71 -35.28
N GLU A 419 -7.09 19.15 -36.22
CA GLU A 419 -7.28 18.91 -37.64
C GLU A 419 -6.93 17.45 -37.99
N LYS A 420 -5.79 16.94 -37.46
CA LYS A 420 -5.35 15.55 -37.67
C LYS A 420 -5.94 14.57 -36.67
N LYS A 421 -6.61 15.08 -35.63
CA LYS A 421 -7.16 14.31 -34.52
C LYS A 421 -6.09 13.41 -33.87
N THR A 422 -4.95 14.01 -33.54
CA THR A 422 -3.82 13.30 -32.91
C THR A 422 -3.36 14.02 -31.65
N VAL A 423 -2.76 13.24 -30.74
CA VAL A 423 -2.25 13.72 -29.46
C VAL A 423 -0.97 13.00 -29.08
N ASP A 424 -0.03 13.70 -28.47
CA ASP A 424 1.17 13.11 -27.90
C ASP A 424 0.90 12.63 -26.48
N LEU A 425 1.40 11.43 -26.15
CA LEU A 425 1.40 10.85 -24.81
C LEU A 425 2.78 10.99 -24.20
N VAL A 426 2.85 11.62 -23.02
CA VAL A 426 4.08 11.68 -22.22
C VAL A 426 3.83 10.97 -20.89
N VAL A 427 4.61 9.92 -20.63
CA VAL A 427 4.56 9.15 -19.39
C VAL A 427 5.63 9.70 -18.44
N HIS A 428 5.20 10.21 -17.29
CA HIS A 428 6.07 10.83 -16.30
C HIS A 428 6.42 9.84 -15.18
N GLY A 429 7.69 9.85 -14.79
CA GLY A 429 8.15 9.04 -13.68
C GLY A 429 9.61 9.32 -13.33
N GLU A 430 10.12 8.58 -12.39
CA GLU A 430 11.49 8.66 -11.91
C GLU A 430 12.13 7.28 -11.75
N GLU A 431 13.44 7.23 -11.86
CA GLU A 431 14.21 6.00 -11.60
C GLU A 431 14.13 5.64 -10.12
N ALA A 432 13.64 4.44 -9.81
CA ALA A 432 13.66 3.89 -8.47
C ALA A 432 14.95 3.13 -8.17
N ASP A 433 15.16 2.80 -6.90
CA ASP A 433 16.24 1.93 -6.47
C ASP A 433 16.10 0.56 -7.12
N ARG A 434 17.15 0.14 -7.83
CA ARG A 434 17.18 -1.10 -8.60
C ARG A 434 17.67 -2.30 -7.80
N THR A 435 18.45 -2.04 -6.78
CA THR A 435 19.04 -3.08 -5.94
C THR A 435 18.30 -3.10 -4.61
N GLU A 436 17.68 -4.23 -4.37
CA GLU A 436 16.94 -4.52 -3.16
C GLU A 436 17.79 -5.47 -2.31
N LEU A 437 18.06 -5.08 -1.08
CA LEU A 437 18.64 -5.92 -0.05
C LEU A 437 17.51 -6.36 0.88
N GLN A 438 17.20 -7.65 0.86
CA GLN A 438 16.26 -8.22 1.81
C GLN A 438 17.04 -8.97 2.89
N VAL A 439 16.77 -8.64 4.12
CA VAL A 439 17.23 -9.38 5.28
C VAL A 439 16.00 -9.84 6.03
N GLY A 440 15.86 -11.12 6.19
CA GLY A 440 14.70 -11.73 6.82
C GLY A 440 15.10 -12.94 7.62
N GLY A 441 14.13 -13.54 8.24
CA GLY A 441 14.25 -14.80 8.94
C GLY A 441 12.89 -15.28 9.37
N GLY A 442 12.81 -16.53 9.72
CA GLY A 442 11.57 -17.16 10.09
C GLY A 442 11.80 -18.39 10.94
N TRP A 443 10.70 -19.01 11.24
CA TRP A 443 10.68 -20.33 11.84
C TRP A 443 9.61 -21.16 11.13
N SER A 444 9.97 -22.38 10.80
CA SER A 444 9.01 -23.40 10.35
C SER A 444 9.39 -24.73 10.96
N GLU A 445 8.45 -25.64 11.01
CA GLU A 445 8.68 -26.99 11.51
C GLU A 445 9.77 -27.72 10.69
N ALA A 446 9.73 -27.57 9.36
CA ALA A 446 10.68 -28.19 8.43
C ALA A 446 12.12 -27.67 8.52
N PHE A 447 12.32 -26.36 8.76
CA PHE A 447 13.63 -25.73 8.68
C PHE A 447 14.15 -25.18 10.02
N GLY A 448 13.33 -25.23 11.07
CA GLY A 448 13.64 -24.58 12.35
C GLY A 448 13.75 -23.06 12.21
N PHE A 449 14.55 -22.42 13.04
CA PHE A 449 14.91 -21.02 12.87
C PHE A 449 15.93 -20.86 11.74
N PHE A 450 15.66 -19.94 10.83
CA PHE A 450 16.55 -19.60 9.73
C PHE A 450 16.65 -18.10 9.53
N GLY A 451 17.80 -17.65 9.02
CA GLY A 451 18.03 -16.30 8.51
C GLY A 451 18.20 -16.32 7.00
N GLN A 452 17.76 -15.29 6.33
CA GLN A 452 17.90 -15.13 4.89
C GLN A 452 18.46 -13.75 4.57
N VAL A 453 19.40 -13.70 3.66
CA VAL A 453 19.88 -12.47 3.03
C VAL A 453 19.80 -12.66 1.53
N SER A 454 19.09 -11.76 0.87
CA SER A 454 19.08 -11.76 -0.59
C SER A 454 19.38 -10.38 -1.14
N VAL A 455 20.16 -10.35 -2.20
CA VAL A 455 20.44 -9.16 -3.01
C VAL A 455 19.87 -9.39 -4.39
N ARG A 456 18.95 -8.53 -4.79
CA ARG A 456 18.31 -8.60 -6.09
C ARG A 456 18.45 -7.27 -6.80
N THR A 457 19.10 -7.27 -7.94
CA THR A 457 19.23 -6.10 -8.81
C THR A 457 18.29 -6.27 -9.99
N GLN A 458 17.25 -5.45 -10.04
CA GLN A 458 16.32 -5.36 -11.15
C GLN A 458 16.83 -4.35 -12.18
N ASN A 459 16.38 -4.47 -13.41
CA ASN A 459 16.81 -3.60 -14.51
C ASN A 459 18.33 -3.51 -14.63
N PHE A 460 19.00 -4.66 -14.58
CA PHE A 460 20.45 -4.75 -14.69
C PHE A 460 20.92 -4.13 -16.01
N LEU A 461 21.86 -3.19 -15.94
CA LEU A 461 22.35 -2.39 -17.07
C LEU A 461 21.27 -1.64 -17.87
N GLY A 462 20.11 -1.34 -17.26
CA GLY A 462 19.00 -0.64 -17.91
C GLY A 462 18.26 -1.46 -18.96
N ARG A 463 18.38 -2.80 -18.94
CA ARG A 463 17.80 -3.71 -19.94
C ARG A 463 16.50 -4.37 -19.48
N GLY A 464 16.07 -4.11 -18.23
CA GLY A 464 14.95 -4.80 -17.60
C GLY A 464 15.25 -6.24 -17.18
N GLU A 465 16.52 -6.63 -17.14
CA GLU A 465 17.00 -7.94 -16.70
C GLU A 465 17.13 -7.97 -15.17
N THR A 466 17.06 -9.14 -14.55
CA THR A 466 17.19 -9.29 -13.09
C THR A 466 18.32 -10.23 -12.77
N VAL A 467 19.19 -9.83 -11.85
CA VAL A 467 20.24 -10.66 -11.22
C VAL A 467 19.89 -10.78 -9.75
N GLY A 468 19.92 -11.99 -9.23
CA GLY A 468 19.66 -12.27 -7.82
C GLY A 468 20.72 -13.17 -7.21
N VAL A 469 21.05 -12.92 -5.95
CA VAL A 469 21.82 -13.81 -5.09
C VAL A 469 21.06 -13.94 -3.78
N SER A 470 20.79 -15.16 -3.37
CA SER A 470 20.09 -15.46 -2.12
C SER A 470 20.90 -16.46 -1.30
N VAL A 471 21.00 -16.19 -0.02
CA VAL A 471 21.61 -17.06 0.98
C VAL A 471 20.62 -17.21 2.12
N GLN A 472 20.17 -18.42 2.37
CA GLN A 472 19.41 -18.79 3.54
C GLN A 472 20.25 -19.75 4.37
N SER A 473 20.35 -19.51 5.65
CA SER A 473 21.06 -20.41 6.58
C SER A 473 20.27 -20.53 7.88
N GLY A 474 20.17 -21.71 8.38
CA GLY A 474 19.42 -22.04 9.57
C GLY A 474 19.93 -23.30 10.26
N ARG A 475 19.21 -23.72 11.28
CA ARG A 475 19.61 -24.88 12.06
C ARG A 475 19.59 -26.18 11.26
N TYR A 476 18.64 -26.27 10.31
CA TYR A 476 18.38 -27.51 9.54
C TYR A 476 18.43 -27.30 8.04
N SER A 477 18.73 -26.10 7.55
CA SER A 477 18.74 -25.82 6.11
C SER A 477 19.71 -24.72 5.75
N ASP A 478 20.58 -25.01 4.79
CA ASP A 478 21.42 -24.04 4.09
C ASP A 478 21.08 -24.04 2.61
N GLN A 479 20.77 -22.90 2.05
CA GLN A 479 20.43 -22.73 0.65
C GLN A 479 21.19 -21.54 0.05
N TYR A 480 21.83 -21.75 -1.06
CA TYR A 480 22.58 -20.75 -1.83
C TYR A 480 22.04 -20.74 -3.25
N GLU A 481 21.67 -19.58 -3.74
CA GLU A 481 21.09 -19.44 -5.06
C GLU A 481 21.67 -18.22 -5.78
N VAL A 482 21.98 -18.38 -7.05
CA VAL A 482 22.28 -17.29 -7.99
C VAL A 482 21.32 -17.41 -9.16
N SER A 483 20.66 -16.33 -9.51
CA SER A 483 19.66 -16.31 -10.57
C SER A 483 19.87 -15.13 -11.54
N TYR A 484 19.55 -15.38 -12.80
CA TYR A 484 19.55 -14.38 -13.87
C TYR A 484 18.33 -14.57 -14.76
N PHE A 485 17.52 -13.51 -14.91
CA PHE A 485 16.30 -13.54 -15.71
C PHE A 485 16.27 -12.43 -16.75
N VAL A 486 15.89 -12.80 -17.97
CA VAL A 486 15.69 -11.91 -19.12
C VAL A 486 14.20 -11.97 -19.51
N PRO A 487 13.34 -10.98 -19.11
CA PRO A 487 11.89 -11.07 -19.28
C PRO A 487 11.41 -10.85 -20.73
N TRP A 488 12.23 -10.24 -21.58
CA TRP A 488 11.93 -9.99 -22.98
C TRP A 488 13.04 -10.53 -23.88
N PHE A 489 13.18 -11.85 -23.89
CA PHE A 489 14.21 -12.49 -24.69
C PHE A 489 13.94 -12.32 -26.19
N LEU A 490 14.94 -11.84 -26.92
CA LEU A 490 14.84 -11.49 -28.34
C LEU A 490 13.70 -10.51 -28.66
N ASP A 491 13.46 -9.56 -27.78
CA ASP A 491 12.41 -8.53 -27.90
C ASP A 491 10.98 -9.07 -28.04
N ARG A 492 10.75 -10.27 -27.55
CA ARG A 492 9.46 -10.90 -27.50
C ARG A 492 9.02 -11.09 -26.04
N PRO A 493 7.74 -11.14 -25.71
CA PRO A 493 7.26 -11.39 -24.34
C PRO A 493 7.54 -12.85 -23.90
N GLN A 494 8.81 -13.20 -23.89
CA GLN A 494 9.34 -14.52 -23.57
C GLN A 494 10.43 -14.35 -22.52
N THR A 495 10.34 -15.10 -21.44
CA THR A 495 11.32 -15.06 -20.36
C THR A 495 12.32 -16.19 -20.53
N VAL A 496 13.61 -15.89 -20.38
CA VAL A 496 14.65 -16.89 -20.19
C VAL A 496 15.29 -16.66 -18.84
N GLY A 497 15.40 -17.71 -18.04
CA GLY A 497 15.98 -17.66 -16.69
C GLY A 497 17.03 -18.77 -16.52
N LEU A 498 18.11 -18.43 -15.85
CA LEU A 498 19.12 -19.38 -15.37
C LEU A 498 19.22 -19.25 -13.85
N GLN A 499 19.11 -20.37 -13.16
CA GLN A 499 19.23 -20.48 -11.71
C GLN A 499 20.28 -21.53 -11.39
N ILE A 500 21.20 -21.21 -10.50
CA ILE A 500 22.23 -22.13 -10.00
C ILE A 500 22.04 -22.19 -8.49
N PHE A 501 21.98 -23.38 -7.95
CA PHE A 501 21.67 -23.58 -6.54
C PHE A 501 22.54 -24.64 -5.89
N ASN A 502 22.69 -24.50 -4.57
CA ASN A 502 23.27 -25.50 -3.67
C ASN A 502 22.43 -25.47 -2.39
N THR A 503 21.80 -26.60 -2.09
CA THR A 503 20.90 -26.78 -0.96
C THR A 503 21.36 -27.92 -0.10
N ASN A 504 21.36 -27.72 1.20
CA ASN A 504 21.59 -28.77 2.21
C ASN A 504 20.47 -28.68 3.24
N VAL A 505 19.71 -29.77 3.42
CA VAL A 505 18.60 -29.83 4.38
C VAL A 505 18.83 -31.05 5.27
N ASP A 506 18.78 -30.84 6.57
CA ASP A 506 18.90 -31.84 7.60
C ASP A 506 17.53 -32.08 8.25
N TYR A 507 16.97 -33.27 8.03
CA TYR A 507 15.68 -33.69 8.54
C TYR A 507 15.77 -34.51 9.82
N THR A 508 16.96 -34.63 10.42
CA THR A 508 17.25 -35.49 11.60
C THR A 508 16.30 -35.22 12.75
N GLN A 509 15.98 -33.94 13.00
CA GLN A 509 15.13 -33.56 14.13
C GLN A 509 13.64 -33.82 13.89
N LEU A 510 13.23 -33.97 12.64
CA LEU A 510 11.83 -34.20 12.29
C LEU A 510 11.42 -35.66 12.40
N PHE A 511 12.39 -36.56 12.26
CA PHE A 511 12.10 -38.00 12.22
C PHE A 511 12.77 -38.77 13.35
N ASP A 512 13.49 -38.10 14.28
CA ASP A 512 14.40 -38.74 15.28
C ASP A 512 15.40 -39.71 14.63
N LEU A 513 15.70 -39.54 13.35
CA LEU A 513 16.57 -40.34 12.52
C LEU A 513 17.50 -39.43 11.73
N GLU A 514 18.74 -39.79 11.53
CA GLU A 514 19.73 -39.03 10.75
C GLU A 514 19.35 -39.04 9.25
N ASN A 515 18.58 -38.04 8.84
CA ASN A 515 18.13 -37.86 7.44
C ASN A 515 18.65 -36.53 6.91
N SER A 516 19.35 -36.57 5.80
CA SER A 516 19.81 -35.31 5.12
C SER A 516 19.68 -35.40 3.61
N GLN A 517 19.55 -34.24 3.00
CA GLN A 517 19.49 -34.08 1.56
C GLN A 517 20.42 -32.95 1.13
N LYS A 518 21.38 -33.26 0.27
CA LYS A 518 22.28 -32.27 -0.34
C LYS A 518 22.06 -32.27 -1.84
N ALA A 519 21.75 -31.11 -2.42
CA ALA A 519 21.50 -30.95 -3.84
C ALA A 519 22.28 -29.77 -4.41
N ARG A 520 22.90 -29.92 -5.56
CA ARG A 520 23.55 -28.85 -6.30
C ARG A 520 23.29 -28.97 -7.80
N GLY A 521 22.96 -27.88 -8.42
CA GLY A 521 22.61 -27.94 -9.83
C GLY A 521 22.28 -26.62 -10.45
N ALA A 522 21.68 -26.72 -11.64
CA ALA A 522 21.23 -25.59 -12.42
C ALA A 522 19.86 -25.87 -13.06
N THR A 523 19.06 -24.81 -13.20
CA THR A 523 17.79 -24.84 -13.91
C THR A 523 17.78 -23.76 -14.98
N LEU A 524 17.48 -24.15 -16.22
CA LEU A 524 17.22 -23.25 -17.34
C LEU A 524 15.70 -23.19 -17.57
N THR A 525 15.13 -22.01 -17.48
CA THR A 525 13.69 -21.80 -17.70
C THR A 525 13.45 -20.98 -18.96
N TYR A 526 12.52 -21.45 -19.78
CA TYR A 526 11.94 -20.66 -20.85
C TYR A 526 10.45 -20.48 -20.58
N GLY A 527 9.96 -19.24 -20.65
CA GLY A 527 8.55 -18.92 -20.37
C GLY A 527 7.95 -17.95 -21.36
N ARG A 528 6.63 -17.99 -21.51
CA ARG A 528 5.87 -17.03 -22.29
C ARG A 528 4.54 -16.74 -21.61
N SER A 529 4.21 -15.44 -21.49
CA SER A 529 2.92 -15.00 -21.00
C SER A 529 1.93 -14.78 -22.15
N PHE A 530 0.66 -15.17 -21.93
CA PHE A 530 -0.43 -15.02 -22.87
C PHE A 530 -1.54 -14.17 -22.20
N GLY A 531 -1.90 -13.05 -22.80
CA GLY A 531 -2.89 -12.16 -22.21
C GLY A 531 -2.46 -11.61 -20.85
N TYR A 532 -3.39 -11.52 -19.91
CA TYR A 532 -3.18 -10.88 -18.60
C TYR A 532 -2.79 -11.85 -17.50
N PHE A 533 -3.30 -13.07 -17.54
CA PHE A 533 -3.29 -14.00 -16.41
C PHE A 533 -2.67 -15.36 -16.70
N GLN A 534 -2.30 -15.62 -17.95
CA GLN A 534 -1.84 -16.94 -18.40
C GLN A 534 -0.37 -16.93 -18.70
N SER A 535 0.32 -17.99 -18.32
CA SER A 535 1.72 -18.22 -18.71
C SER A 535 1.96 -19.72 -18.96
N PHE A 536 2.90 -19.98 -19.84
CA PHE A 536 3.44 -21.30 -20.07
C PHE A 536 4.96 -21.22 -19.92
N SER A 537 5.54 -22.14 -19.20
CA SER A 537 6.98 -22.24 -19.06
C SER A 537 7.46 -23.68 -19.16
N ILE A 538 8.71 -23.84 -19.55
CA ILE A 538 9.41 -25.12 -19.56
C ILE A 538 10.71 -24.89 -18.79
N ALA A 539 10.92 -25.68 -17.75
CA ALA A 539 12.13 -25.71 -16.97
C ALA A 539 12.93 -26.98 -17.27
N TYR A 540 14.19 -26.84 -17.63
CA TYR A 540 15.14 -27.94 -17.72
C TYR A 540 16.08 -27.88 -16.53
N SER A 541 16.08 -28.89 -15.69
CA SER A 541 16.86 -28.95 -14.44
C SER A 541 17.85 -30.09 -14.50
N VAL A 542 19.11 -29.78 -14.15
CA VAL A 542 20.18 -30.78 -13.97
C VAL A 542 20.78 -30.55 -12.59
N PHE A 543 20.78 -31.58 -11.78
CA PHE A 543 21.39 -31.53 -10.46
C PHE A 543 21.91 -32.90 -9.98
N ASP A 544 22.93 -32.87 -9.16
CA ASP A 544 23.35 -34.01 -8.35
C ASP A 544 22.78 -33.84 -6.93
N ARG A 545 22.20 -34.93 -6.41
CA ARG A 545 21.62 -34.98 -5.08
C ARG A 545 22.12 -36.21 -4.33
N GLU A 546 22.46 -36.00 -3.08
CA GLU A 546 22.84 -37.02 -2.12
C GLU A 546 21.80 -37.05 -1.01
N ASP A 547 21.06 -38.15 -0.89
CA ASP A 547 20.08 -38.39 0.14
C ASP A 547 20.67 -39.39 1.12
N SER A 548 20.72 -39.05 2.42
CA SER A 548 21.11 -39.96 3.48
C SER A 548 19.91 -40.23 4.37
N LEU A 549 19.52 -41.46 4.49
CA LEU A 549 18.39 -41.92 5.32
C LEU A 549 18.89 -42.89 6.36
N ALA A 550 18.57 -42.68 7.62
CA ALA A 550 18.83 -43.67 8.65
C ALA A 550 17.80 -44.81 8.58
N VAL A 551 18.28 -46.01 8.43
CA VAL A 551 17.47 -47.26 8.37
C VAL A 551 17.88 -48.20 9.44
N LEU A 552 16.98 -49.08 9.90
CA LEU A 552 17.26 -50.06 10.90
C LEU A 552 18.06 -51.23 10.28
N GLY A 553 19.31 -51.37 10.66
CA GLY A 553 20.16 -52.48 10.22
C GLY A 553 19.71 -53.83 10.78
N ALA A 554 20.20 -54.94 10.23
CA ALA A 554 19.89 -56.29 10.67
C ALA A 554 20.29 -56.59 12.15
N ASP A 555 21.17 -55.77 12.71
CA ASP A 555 21.63 -55.84 14.10
C ASP A 555 20.80 -54.97 15.06
N GLY A 556 19.74 -54.29 14.54
CA GLY A 556 18.88 -53.39 15.30
C GLY A 556 19.49 -52.00 15.53
N ASN A 557 20.65 -51.71 14.95
CA ASN A 557 21.24 -50.36 14.99
C ASN A 557 20.83 -49.54 13.78
N LEU A 558 20.73 -48.19 13.95
CA LEU A 558 20.53 -47.29 12.85
C LEU A 558 21.79 -47.19 12.00
N VAL A 559 21.69 -47.44 10.71
CA VAL A 559 22.75 -47.29 9.71
C VAL A 559 22.33 -46.30 8.62
N PRO A 560 23.19 -45.38 8.16
CA PRO A 560 22.88 -44.50 7.07
C PRO A 560 22.81 -45.28 5.75
N LEU A 561 21.73 -45.09 5.01
CA LEU A 561 21.57 -45.56 3.66
C LEU A 561 21.70 -44.36 2.72
N GLU A 562 22.74 -44.32 1.89
CA GLU A 562 23.02 -43.22 0.97
C GLU A 562 22.52 -43.52 -0.44
N PHE A 563 21.84 -42.56 -1.01
CA PHE A 563 21.42 -42.56 -2.41
C PHE A 563 22.11 -41.45 -3.16
N GLN A 564 22.77 -41.75 -4.24
CA GLN A 564 23.32 -40.76 -5.15
C GLN A 564 22.45 -40.65 -6.39
N ILE A 565 21.85 -39.47 -6.59
CA ILE A 565 20.89 -39.19 -7.62
C ILE A 565 21.46 -38.11 -8.53
N THR A 566 21.62 -38.43 -9.80
CA THR A 566 21.85 -37.48 -10.86
C THR A 566 20.54 -37.28 -11.61
N ASN A 567 19.92 -36.14 -11.41
CA ASN A 567 18.65 -35.81 -12.06
C ASN A 567 18.86 -34.96 -13.31
N SER A 568 18.17 -35.30 -14.37
CA SER A 568 18.04 -34.48 -15.57
C SER A 568 16.56 -34.52 -15.96
N SER A 569 15.87 -33.40 -15.78
CA SER A 569 14.41 -33.34 -15.94
C SER A 569 13.94 -32.16 -16.77
N LEU A 570 12.82 -32.36 -17.45
CA LEU A 570 12.08 -31.32 -18.19
C LEU A 570 10.68 -31.19 -17.61
N ARG A 571 10.31 -29.97 -17.20
CA ARG A 571 9.02 -29.68 -16.58
C ARG A 571 8.29 -28.54 -17.30
N PRO A 572 7.39 -28.83 -18.24
CA PRO A 572 6.40 -27.88 -18.72
C PRO A 572 5.39 -27.54 -17.60
N VAL A 573 5.06 -26.26 -17.50
CA VAL A 573 4.10 -25.71 -16.53
C VAL A 573 3.16 -24.74 -17.24
N TYR A 574 1.87 -24.98 -17.14
CA TYR A 574 0.87 -23.98 -17.47
C TYR A 574 0.33 -23.34 -16.19
N SER A 575 0.24 -22.02 -16.16
CA SER A 575 -0.25 -21.27 -15.02
C SER A 575 -1.24 -20.20 -15.45
N PHE A 576 -2.32 -20.09 -14.68
CA PHE A 576 -3.30 -19.00 -14.75
C PHE A 576 -3.41 -18.37 -13.35
N ASP A 577 -3.21 -17.06 -13.22
CA ASP A 577 -3.30 -16.36 -11.94
C ASP A 577 -4.01 -15.01 -12.12
N SER A 578 -5.26 -14.95 -11.62
CA SER A 578 -6.11 -13.75 -11.63
C SER A 578 -6.36 -13.18 -10.24
N ARG A 579 -5.55 -13.58 -9.25
CA ARG A 579 -5.68 -13.11 -7.88
C ARG A 579 -5.40 -11.60 -7.79
N ASP A 580 -6.13 -10.94 -6.90
CA ASP A 580 -5.97 -9.50 -6.60
C ASP A 580 -4.67 -9.19 -5.85
N SER A 581 -4.15 -10.14 -5.08
CA SER A 581 -2.90 -10.05 -4.33
C SER A 581 -2.26 -11.43 -4.17
N ASN A 582 -0.93 -11.49 -4.17
CA ASN A 582 -0.20 -12.74 -3.92
C ASN A 582 -0.09 -13.08 -2.42
N ILE A 583 -0.18 -12.07 -1.54
CA ILE A 583 0.00 -12.23 -0.08
C ILE A 583 -1.35 -12.18 0.63
N GLU A 584 -2.19 -11.20 0.28
CA GLU A 584 -3.48 -10.95 0.91
C GLU A 584 -4.64 -11.16 -0.05
N THR A 585 -4.70 -12.31 -0.67
CA THR A 585 -5.73 -12.63 -1.66
C THR A 585 -7.14 -12.50 -1.07
N THR A 586 -8.03 -11.82 -1.81
CA THR A 586 -9.45 -11.70 -1.46
C THR A 586 -10.38 -12.15 -2.58
N GLN A 587 -9.91 -12.16 -3.82
CA GLN A 587 -10.67 -12.65 -4.98
C GLN A 587 -9.73 -13.15 -6.07
N GLY A 588 -10.27 -14.01 -6.94
CA GLY A 588 -9.58 -14.51 -8.11
C GLY A 588 -9.25 -16.00 -8.00
N THR A 589 -8.57 -16.49 -9.02
CA THR A 589 -8.23 -17.91 -9.17
C THR A 589 -6.77 -18.04 -9.55
N ARG A 590 -6.09 -18.97 -8.93
CA ARG A 590 -4.79 -19.47 -9.37
C ARG A 590 -4.97 -20.93 -9.77
N PHE A 591 -4.52 -21.29 -10.95
CA PHE A 591 -4.48 -22.65 -11.48
C PHE A 591 -3.07 -22.94 -11.97
N SER A 592 -2.52 -24.08 -11.65
CA SER A 592 -1.23 -24.55 -12.14
C SER A 592 -1.30 -26.03 -12.48
N ALA A 593 -0.85 -26.37 -13.68
CA ALA A 593 -0.69 -27.76 -14.12
C ALA A 593 0.73 -27.97 -14.62
N SER A 594 1.42 -29.00 -14.12
CA SER A 594 2.76 -29.33 -14.57
C SER A 594 2.93 -30.83 -14.77
N VAL A 595 3.87 -31.18 -15.65
CA VAL A 595 4.33 -32.57 -15.82
C VAL A 595 5.84 -32.55 -15.81
N GLU A 596 6.46 -33.23 -14.88
CA GLU A 596 7.91 -33.38 -14.87
C GLU A 596 8.27 -34.76 -15.45
N TYR A 597 9.14 -34.77 -16.42
CA TYR A 597 9.73 -35.97 -17.00
C TYR A 597 11.22 -35.97 -16.68
N ALA A 598 11.69 -36.98 -15.99
CA ALA A 598 13.08 -37.12 -15.57
C ALA A 598 13.70 -38.40 -16.11
N GLY A 599 14.99 -38.36 -16.41
CA GLY A 599 15.75 -39.54 -16.86
C GLY A 599 15.52 -39.95 -18.31
N GLY A 600 15.67 -41.21 -18.62
CA GLY A 600 15.49 -41.78 -19.96
C GLY A 600 16.37 -41.06 -20.99
N VAL A 601 15.75 -40.49 -22.00
CA VAL A 601 16.45 -39.76 -23.08
C VAL A 601 17.17 -38.48 -22.62
N LEU A 602 16.83 -37.95 -21.45
CA LEU A 602 17.47 -36.77 -20.88
C LEU A 602 18.73 -37.13 -20.08
N GLY A 603 18.94 -38.42 -19.79
CA GLY A 603 20.07 -38.92 -18.98
C GLY A 603 19.81 -38.79 -17.47
N GLY A 604 20.81 -39.15 -16.68
CA GLY A 604 20.70 -39.23 -15.23
C GLY A 604 20.33 -40.64 -14.78
N ASN A 605 20.13 -40.80 -13.47
CA ASN A 605 19.76 -42.11 -12.89
C ASN A 605 18.42 -42.08 -12.15
N ASN A 606 17.70 -40.95 -12.23
CA ASN A 606 16.39 -40.75 -11.65
C ASN A 606 15.36 -40.70 -12.76
N GLU A 607 14.59 -41.78 -12.91
CA GLU A 607 13.69 -41.98 -14.07
C GLU A 607 12.23 -41.99 -13.61
N PHE A 608 11.49 -40.90 -13.87
CA PHE A 608 10.09 -40.81 -13.51
C PHE A 608 9.28 -39.84 -14.38
N VAL A 609 7.99 -39.95 -14.32
CA VAL A 609 7.01 -38.94 -14.74
C VAL A 609 6.20 -38.50 -13.54
N ARG A 610 6.03 -37.17 -13.36
CA ARG A 610 5.34 -36.60 -12.21
C ARG A 610 4.42 -35.47 -12.65
N PRO A 611 3.18 -35.69 -13.01
CA PRO A 611 2.14 -34.69 -13.18
C PRO A 611 1.64 -34.19 -11.83
N THR A 612 1.39 -32.86 -11.77
CA THR A 612 0.79 -32.18 -10.61
C THR A 612 -0.23 -31.16 -11.06
N LEU A 613 -1.27 -31.00 -10.27
CA LEU A 613 -2.36 -30.04 -10.49
C LEU A 613 -2.62 -29.29 -9.19
N SER A 614 -2.73 -27.97 -9.27
CA SER A 614 -3.05 -27.11 -8.12
C SER A 614 -4.07 -26.05 -8.56
N VAL A 615 -5.10 -25.85 -7.75
CA VAL A 615 -6.17 -24.87 -7.95
C VAL A 615 -6.41 -24.15 -6.63
N ALA A 616 -6.28 -22.83 -6.62
CA ALA A 616 -6.70 -22.00 -5.49
C ALA A 616 -7.74 -20.99 -5.98
N TRP A 617 -8.90 -20.92 -5.34
CA TRP A 617 -10.00 -20.04 -5.68
C TRP A 617 -10.45 -19.24 -4.48
N PHE A 618 -10.61 -17.93 -4.67
CA PHE A 618 -10.99 -16.97 -3.64
C PHE A 618 -12.24 -16.21 -4.10
N GLN A 619 -13.26 -16.20 -3.27
CA GLN A 619 -14.52 -15.53 -3.54
C GLN A 619 -14.92 -14.64 -2.36
N PRO A 620 -15.03 -13.31 -2.55
CA PRO A 620 -15.61 -12.47 -1.52
C PRO A 620 -17.11 -12.79 -1.38
N LEU A 621 -17.56 -13.09 -0.16
CA LEU A 621 -18.96 -13.42 0.14
C LEU A 621 -19.73 -12.20 0.65
N SER A 622 -19.08 -11.37 1.45
CA SER A 622 -19.66 -10.13 2.00
C SER A 622 -18.58 -9.07 2.10
N GLU A 623 -18.95 -7.84 1.76
CA GLU A 623 -18.13 -6.66 2.04
C GLU A 623 -18.57 -5.96 3.32
N GLU A 624 -19.77 -6.26 3.81
CA GLU A 624 -20.41 -5.58 4.93
C GLU A 624 -21.15 -6.55 5.86
N PRO A 625 -21.12 -6.36 7.16
CA PRO A 625 -20.37 -5.35 7.92
C PRO A 625 -18.88 -5.66 8.03
N LEU A 626 -18.48 -6.90 7.77
CA LEU A 626 -17.11 -7.40 7.69
C LEU A 626 -16.86 -7.94 6.30
N LYS A 627 -15.71 -7.63 5.72
CA LYS A 627 -15.30 -8.31 4.51
C LYS A 627 -15.00 -9.77 4.85
N THR A 628 -15.69 -10.67 4.15
CA THR A 628 -15.49 -12.11 4.30
C THR A 628 -15.12 -12.72 2.97
N VAL A 629 -14.23 -13.72 3.00
CA VAL A 629 -13.76 -14.41 1.80
C VAL A 629 -13.86 -15.91 2.03
N PHE A 630 -14.41 -16.63 1.08
CA PHE A 630 -14.33 -18.07 1.02
C PHE A 630 -13.20 -18.46 0.09
N ALA A 631 -12.32 -19.36 0.54
CA ALA A 631 -11.20 -19.84 -0.23
C ALA A 631 -11.22 -21.37 -0.30
N VAL A 632 -10.82 -21.89 -1.44
CA VAL A 632 -10.66 -23.32 -1.71
C VAL A 632 -9.29 -23.52 -2.32
N ASN A 633 -8.50 -24.43 -1.77
CA ASN A 633 -7.29 -24.93 -2.40
C ASN A 633 -7.43 -26.43 -2.61
N ALA A 634 -7.14 -26.89 -3.81
CA ALA A 634 -7.14 -28.31 -4.15
C ALA A 634 -5.87 -28.65 -4.91
N GLU A 635 -5.18 -29.70 -4.48
CA GLU A 635 -3.96 -30.18 -5.13
C GLU A 635 -4.00 -31.68 -5.29
N ALA A 636 -3.46 -32.17 -6.38
CA ALA A 636 -3.30 -33.59 -6.65
C ALA A 636 -2.07 -33.83 -7.50
N GLY A 637 -1.46 -34.98 -7.33
CA GLY A 637 -0.34 -35.41 -8.16
C GLY A 637 -0.12 -36.89 -8.08
N TRP A 638 0.59 -37.39 -9.04
CA TRP A 638 1.12 -38.73 -8.99
C TRP A 638 2.53 -38.79 -9.56
N ILE A 639 3.27 -39.81 -9.19
CA ILE A 639 4.61 -40.08 -9.70
C ILE A 639 4.70 -41.57 -10.06
N GLU A 640 5.31 -41.81 -11.20
CA GLU A 640 5.51 -43.16 -11.71
C GLU A 640 6.94 -43.35 -12.18
N ALA A 641 7.59 -44.44 -11.75
CA ALA A 641 8.90 -44.81 -12.25
C ALA A 641 8.83 -45.25 -13.70
N LEU A 642 9.77 -44.80 -14.54
CA LEU A 642 9.79 -45.11 -15.98
C LEU A 642 10.76 -46.26 -16.33
N GLY A 643 11.64 -46.65 -15.45
CA GLY A 643 12.64 -47.68 -15.65
C GLY A 643 12.56 -48.83 -14.65
N ASP A 644 13.54 -49.71 -14.68
CA ASP A 644 13.65 -50.83 -13.72
C ASP A 644 14.13 -50.40 -12.33
N ARG A 645 14.45 -49.14 -12.14
CA ARG A 645 14.91 -48.63 -10.86
C ARG A 645 13.73 -48.11 -10.03
N PRO A 646 13.66 -48.46 -8.76
CA PRO A 646 12.64 -47.96 -7.87
C PRO A 646 12.83 -46.45 -7.66
N LEU A 647 11.74 -45.73 -7.42
CA LEU A 647 11.76 -44.32 -7.04
C LEU A 647 12.60 -44.15 -5.76
N ALA A 648 13.46 -43.13 -5.76
CA ALA A 648 14.14 -42.75 -4.54
C ALA A 648 13.13 -42.35 -3.44
N PRO A 649 13.35 -42.70 -2.18
CA PRO A 649 12.36 -42.50 -1.12
C PRO A 649 11.87 -41.05 -1.00
N LEU A 650 12.77 -40.07 -1.19
CA LEU A 650 12.43 -38.65 -1.10
C LEU A 650 11.80 -38.06 -2.37
N GLU A 651 11.66 -38.83 -3.47
CA GLU A 651 10.84 -38.42 -4.63
C GLU A 651 9.33 -38.64 -4.41
N ARG A 652 8.98 -39.49 -3.47
CA ARG A 652 7.60 -39.81 -3.15
C ARG A 652 6.94 -38.65 -2.41
N PHE A 653 5.61 -38.62 -2.43
CA PHE A 653 4.84 -37.58 -1.77
C PHE A 653 4.66 -37.87 -0.29
N PHE A 654 4.86 -36.86 0.52
CA PHE A 654 4.54 -36.82 1.95
C PHE A 654 3.70 -35.58 2.22
N LEU A 655 2.65 -35.72 3.01
CA LEU A 655 1.84 -34.58 3.44
C LEU A 655 1.92 -34.43 4.97
N GLY A 656 1.45 -33.33 5.52
CA GLY A 656 1.53 -32.94 6.92
C GLY A 656 2.26 -31.61 7.08
N GLY A 657 1.97 -30.91 8.16
CA GLY A 657 2.49 -29.58 8.44
C GLY A 657 1.54 -28.44 8.05
N GLU A 658 1.88 -27.24 8.47
CA GLU A 658 1.06 -26.06 8.37
C GLU A 658 0.74 -25.59 6.94
N GLN A 659 1.41 -26.14 5.92
CA GLN A 659 1.22 -25.78 4.51
C GLN A 659 0.31 -26.75 3.75
N THR A 660 0.09 -27.95 4.26
CA THR A 660 -0.69 -28.98 3.60
C THR A 660 -1.96 -29.34 4.37
N ILE A 661 -1.83 -30.08 5.45
CA ILE A 661 -2.92 -30.42 6.36
C ILE A 661 -2.52 -30.00 7.79
N ARG A 662 -3.17 -28.96 8.28
CA ARG A 662 -2.83 -28.31 9.55
C ARG A 662 -3.10 -29.21 10.75
N GLY A 663 -2.19 -29.14 11.71
CA GLY A 663 -2.22 -29.94 12.93
C GLY A 663 -1.40 -31.23 12.87
N PHE A 664 -1.22 -31.83 11.70
CA PHE A 664 -0.25 -32.91 11.54
C PHE A 664 1.18 -32.39 11.50
N ASP A 665 2.12 -33.13 12.04
CA ASP A 665 3.54 -32.84 11.93
C ASP A 665 4.00 -32.86 10.48
N PHE A 666 5.11 -32.22 10.19
CA PHE A 666 5.70 -32.16 8.86
C PHE A 666 5.99 -33.57 8.32
N ARG A 667 5.45 -33.92 7.12
CA ARG A 667 5.56 -35.21 6.47
C ARG A 667 5.01 -36.41 7.28
N ASP A 668 4.08 -36.19 8.17
CA ASP A 668 3.52 -37.25 9.00
C ASP A 668 2.53 -38.17 8.22
N LEU A 669 1.90 -37.67 7.17
CA LEU A 669 1.04 -38.49 6.32
C LEU A 669 1.89 -39.29 5.34
N THR A 670 1.89 -40.59 5.53
CA THR A 670 2.62 -41.60 4.75
C THR A 670 1.64 -42.68 4.28
N VAL A 671 2.06 -43.56 3.39
CA VAL A 671 1.21 -44.66 2.91
C VAL A 671 0.83 -45.58 4.07
N ARG A 672 -0.48 -45.89 4.13
CA ARG A 672 -1.04 -46.79 5.13
C ARG A 672 -1.66 -48.02 4.45
N CYS A 673 -1.58 -49.16 5.13
CA CYS A 673 -2.15 -50.40 4.70
C CYS A 673 -3.68 -50.35 4.56
N GLU A 674 -4.24 -51.06 3.57
CA GLU A 674 -5.69 -51.28 3.43
C GLU A 674 -6.18 -52.50 4.22
N GLY A 675 -5.26 -53.30 4.74
CA GLY A 675 -5.54 -54.48 5.53
C GLY A 675 -5.49 -55.79 4.76
N GLY A 676 -4.69 -56.73 5.25
CA GLY A 676 -4.51 -58.07 4.65
C GLY A 676 -3.49 -58.16 3.52
N GLU A 677 -2.91 -57.05 3.10
CA GLU A 677 -1.81 -57.02 2.13
C GLU A 677 -0.50 -57.45 2.73
N PRO A 678 0.47 -57.98 1.93
CA PRO A 678 1.82 -58.23 2.40
C PRO A 678 2.49 -56.92 2.87
N TYR A 679 3.08 -56.89 4.04
CA TYR A 679 3.80 -55.75 4.53
C TYR A 679 5.10 -55.54 3.70
N PRO A 680 5.34 -54.40 3.06
CA PRO A 680 6.46 -54.20 2.13
C PRO A 680 7.85 -54.56 2.73
N GLY A 681 8.06 -54.27 4.02
CA GLY A 681 9.27 -54.60 4.76
C GLY A 681 9.25 -56.02 5.39
N ARG A 682 8.12 -56.73 5.36
CA ARG A 682 7.91 -58.04 5.96
C ARG A 682 6.92 -58.87 5.13
N PRO A 683 7.30 -59.34 3.97
CA PRO A 683 6.35 -59.96 2.99
C PRO A 683 5.62 -61.19 3.51
N ASP A 684 6.11 -61.85 4.55
CA ASP A 684 5.50 -63.01 5.18
C ASP A 684 4.42 -62.65 6.23
N GLU A 685 4.22 -61.35 6.55
CA GLU A 685 3.24 -60.86 7.52
C GLU A 685 2.21 -59.97 6.83
N PRO A 686 0.88 -60.24 6.99
CA PRO A 686 -0.13 -59.32 6.51
C PRO A 686 -0.15 -58.06 7.37
N CYS A 687 -0.17 -56.89 6.72
CA CYS A 687 -0.28 -55.65 7.43
C CYS A 687 -1.68 -55.41 8.02
N ARG A 688 -1.78 -54.66 9.09
CA ARG A 688 -3.07 -54.26 9.69
C ARG A 688 -3.63 -53.03 8.96
N ALA A 689 -4.95 -52.96 8.90
CA ALA A 689 -5.58 -51.76 8.36
C ALA A 689 -5.09 -50.49 9.08
N ASP A 690 -4.81 -49.45 8.31
CA ASP A 690 -4.29 -48.18 8.75
C ASP A 690 -2.88 -48.21 9.39
N GLU A 691 -2.17 -49.31 9.39
CA GLU A 691 -0.77 -49.40 9.80
C GLU A 691 0.09 -48.64 8.80
N ARG A 692 1.09 -47.84 9.30
CA ARG A 692 2.04 -47.15 8.43
C ARG A 692 2.94 -48.15 7.72
N LEU A 693 3.08 -47.97 6.43
CA LEU A 693 3.98 -48.83 5.67
C LEU A 693 5.42 -48.31 5.75
N ILE A 694 6.36 -49.24 5.94
CA ILE A 694 7.79 -49.00 5.80
C ILE A 694 8.30 -49.78 4.58
N ASP A 695 9.34 -49.31 3.94
CA ASP A 695 10.01 -50.01 2.86
C ASP A 695 10.87 -51.17 3.39
N GLY A 696 11.47 -51.97 2.49
CA GLY A 696 12.33 -53.08 2.85
C GLY A 696 13.59 -52.67 3.66
N ASN A 697 13.90 -51.39 3.73
CA ASN A 697 15.03 -50.83 4.48
C ASN A 697 14.61 -50.22 5.82
N GLY A 698 13.31 -50.25 6.15
CA GLY A 698 12.78 -49.67 7.40
C GLY A 698 12.44 -48.18 7.36
N ALA A 699 12.48 -47.53 6.20
CA ALA A 699 12.09 -46.14 6.05
C ALA A 699 10.57 -46.00 5.81
N LEU A 700 9.94 -44.92 6.34
CA LEU A 700 8.54 -44.63 6.10
C LEU A 700 8.27 -44.46 4.58
N LEU A 701 7.25 -45.17 4.11
CA LEU A 701 6.89 -45.16 2.69
C LEU A 701 6.04 -43.96 2.33
N GLY A 702 6.61 -43.02 1.55
CA GLY A 702 5.87 -41.94 0.93
C GLY A 702 4.95 -42.44 -0.20
N GLY A 703 3.93 -41.68 -0.53
CA GLY A 703 2.96 -42.01 -1.57
C GLY A 703 3.42 -41.76 -3.00
N GLU A 704 3.01 -42.56 -3.91
CA GLU A 704 3.12 -42.27 -5.36
C GLU A 704 1.96 -41.41 -5.87
N LYS A 705 0.90 -41.23 -5.11
CA LYS A 705 -0.24 -40.40 -5.41
C LYS A 705 -0.60 -39.57 -4.18
N TYR A 706 -1.15 -38.39 -4.38
CA TYR A 706 -1.75 -37.61 -3.30
C TYR A 706 -2.94 -36.81 -3.76
N ALA A 707 -3.81 -36.52 -2.81
CA ALA A 707 -4.89 -35.54 -2.95
C ALA A 707 -4.97 -34.68 -1.69
N GLN A 708 -5.21 -33.39 -1.88
CA GLN A 708 -5.33 -32.41 -0.81
C GLN A 708 -6.45 -31.43 -1.14
N LEU A 709 -7.26 -31.09 -0.14
CA LEU A 709 -8.31 -30.08 -0.22
C LEU A 709 -8.29 -29.23 1.07
N ASN A 710 -8.17 -27.93 0.92
CA ASN A 710 -8.26 -26.98 2.02
C ASN A 710 -9.43 -26.02 1.77
N LEU A 711 -10.32 -25.91 2.72
CA LEU A 711 -11.43 -24.98 2.72
C LEU A 711 -11.18 -23.94 3.81
N GLU A 712 -11.29 -22.66 3.46
CA GLU A 712 -11.08 -21.57 4.40
C GLU A 712 -12.21 -20.54 4.33
N TYR A 713 -12.65 -20.07 5.48
CA TYR A 713 -13.55 -18.94 5.62
C TYR A 713 -12.85 -17.83 6.37
N HIS A 714 -12.52 -16.77 5.66
CA HIS A 714 -11.76 -15.65 6.19
C HIS A 714 -12.68 -14.55 6.69
N LEU A 715 -12.41 -14.03 7.87
CA LEU A 715 -12.99 -12.84 8.47
C LEU A 715 -11.89 -11.76 8.51
N LEU A 716 -12.02 -10.71 7.70
CA LEU A 716 -11.09 -9.60 7.69
C LEU A 716 -11.50 -8.61 8.78
N LEU A 717 -10.79 -8.63 9.92
CA LEU A 717 -11.11 -7.83 11.09
C LEU A 717 -10.67 -6.35 10.95
N GLY A 718 -10.04 -6.03 9.82
CA GLY A 718 -9.45 -4.71 9.54
C GLY A 718 -8.02 -4.57 10.07
N GLY A 719 -7.22 -3.72 9.40
CA GLY A 719 -5.77 -3.67 9.64
C GLY A 719 -5.11 -5.01 9.26
N PRO A 720 -4.06 -5.42 9.97
CA PRO A 720 -3.28 -6.61 9.60
C PRO A 720 -3.90 -7.95 10.04
N PHE A 721 -5.11 -7.96 10.60
CA PHE A 721 -5.68 -9.16 11.24
C PHE A 721 -6.68 -9.87 10.35
N ARG A 722 -6.50 -11.18 10.21
CA ARG A 722 -7.50 -12.10 9.65
C ARG A 722 -7.75 -13.24 10.62
N LEU A 723 -9.01 -13.56 10.85
CA LEU A 723 -9.42 -14.79 11.52
C LEU A 723 -9.97 -15.74 10.44
N ILE A 724 -9.53 -16.99 10.47
CA ILE A 724 -9.85 -18.00 9.47
C ILE A 724 -10.40 -19.20 10.18
N ALA A 725 -11.59 -19.67 9.78
CA ALA A 725 -12.05 -21.01 10.07
C ALA A 725 -11.67 -21.91 8.91
N PHE A 726 -11.13 -23.07 9.17
CA PHE A 726 -10.66 -23.97 8.12
C PHE A 726 -11.12 -25.42 8.32
N ALA A 727 -11.15 -26.14 7.21
CA ALA A 727 -11.24 -27.60 7.17
C ALA A 727 -10.28 -28.11 6.09
N ASP A 728 -9.39 -29.01 6.46
CA ASP A 728 -8.40 -29.61 5.58
C ASP A 728 -8.69 -31.11 5.44
N ALA A 729 -8.52 -31.63 4.22
CA ALA A 729 -8.62 -33.05 3.92
C ALA A 729 -7.48 -33.46 2.98
N ALA A 730 -6.66 -34.42 3.36
CA ALA A 730 -5.53 -34.84 2.55
C ALA A 730 -5.11 -36.28 2.84
N ASN A 731 -4.53 -36.96 1.86
CA ASN A 731 -3.85 -38.22 2.07
C ASN A 731 -2.86 -38.51 0.93
N VAL A 732 -1.95 -39.44 1.21
CA VAL A 732 -1.06 -40.05 0.21
C VAL A 732 -1.41 -41.53 0.02
N PHE A 733 -1.20 -42.04 -1.19
CA PHE A 733 -1.57 -43.38 -1.58
C PHE A 733 -0.39 -44.06 -2.28
N GLY A 734 -0.22 -45.35 -2.05
CA GLY A 734 0.77 -46.18 -2.75
C GLY A 734 0.43 -46.43 -4.22
N GLN A 735 1.35 -47.04 -4.95
CA GLN A 735 1.24 -47.30 -6.39
C GLN A 735 -0.01 -48.13 -6.71
N ASP A 736 -0.23 -49.18 -5.95
CA ASP A 736 -1.33 -50.14 -6.17
C ASP A 736 -2.65 -49.69 -5.54
N GLN A 737 -2.62 -48.68 -4.67
CA GLN A 737 -3.81 -48.13 -4.03
C GLN A 737 -4.56 -47.16 -4.95
N SER A 738 -5.88 -47.24 -4.94
CA SER A 738 -6.72 -46.23 -5.63
C SER A 738 -6.76 -44.93 -4.88
N LEU A 739 -7.05 -43.82 -5.60
CA LEU A 739 -7.38 -42.56 -4.94
C LEU A 739 -8.76 -42.71 -4.29
N ASP A 740 -8.77 -42.95 -2.99
CA ASP A 740 -9.99 -43.15 -2.22
C ASP A 740 -10.24 -41.90 -1.35
N PHE A 741 -11.30 -41.16 -1.68
CA PHE A 741 -11.66 -39.94 -0.95
C PHE A 741 -12.25 -40.23 0.44
N ASP A 742 -12.75 -41.43 0.70
CA ASP A 742 -13.23 -41.87 2.01
C ASP A 742 -12.06 -42.10 3.00
N ARG A 743 -10.83 -42.24 2.49
CA ARG A 743 -9.61 -42.41 3.30
C ARG A 743 -8.84 -41.11 3.49
N LEU A 744 -9.39 -39.96 3.09
CA LEU A 744 -8.72 -38.70 3.37
C LEU A 744 -8.72 -38.43 4.88
N ARG A 745 -7.54 -38.06 5.40
CA ARG A 745 -7.38 -37.61 6.78
C ARG A 745 -7.95 -36.18 6.86
N THR A 746 -8.72 -35.93 7.91
CA THR A 746 -9.47 -34.66 8.02
C THR A 746 -9.13 -33.91 9.29
N THR A 747 -8.91 -32.61 9.15
CA THR A 747 -8.73 -31.68 10.27
C THR A 747 -9.64 -30.47 10.11
N ALA A 748 -9.99 -29.85 11.23
CA ALA A 748 -10.71 -28.57 11.23
C ALA A 748 -10.19 -27.69 12.38
N GLY A 749 -10.31 -26.38 12.21
CA GLY A 749 -9.80 -25.49 13.24
C GLY A 749 -10.01 -24.02 12.94
N ALA A 750 -9.24 -23.21 13.68
CA ALA A 750 -9.20 -21.76 13.52
C ALA A 750 -7.74 -21.32 13.39
N GLU A 751 -7.53 -20.32 12.56
CA GLU A 751 -6.22 -19.71 12.36
C GLU A 751 -6.33 -18.20 12.48
N MET A 752 -5.41 -17.58 13.21
CA MET A 752 -5.24 -16.12 13.23
C MET A 752 -4.01 -15.76 12.42
N ARG A 753 -4.19 -14.96 11.36
CA ARG A 753 -3.10 -14.38 10.57
C ARG A 753 -2.89 -12.93 10.91
N ILE A 754 -1.64 -12.55 11.15
CA ILE A 754 -1.22 -11.18 11.43
C ILE A 754 -0.21 -10.78 10.37
N TYR A 755 -0.59 -9.90 9.46
CA TYR A 755 0.30 -9.41 8.43
C TYR A 755 1.23 -8.34 8.99
N VAL A 756 2.52 -8.65 9.00
CA VAL A 756 3.56 -7.75 9.51
C VAL A 756 4.38 -7.24 8.32
N PRO A 757 4.22 -5.96 7.92
CA PRO A 757 4.88 -5.43 6.70
C PRO A 757 6.40 -5.62 6.70
N VAL A 758 7.05 -5.48 7.85
CA VAL A 758 8.51 -5.64 7.97
C VAL A 758 8.99 -7.07 7.66
N LEU A 759 8.14 -8.08 7.90
CA LEU A 759 8.49 -9.48 7.65
C LEU A 759 8.16 -9.90 6.21
N GLY A 760 7.35 -9.14 5.48
CA GLY A 760 6.88 -9.51 4.15
C GLY A 760 5.99 -10.76 4.10
N ALA A 761 5.60 -11.29 5.26
CA ALA A 761 4.82 -12.51 5.42
C ALA A 761 3.92 -12.44 6.67
N PRO A 762 2.80 -13.16 6.71
CA PRO A 762 1.95 -13.23 7.89
C PRO A 762 2.55 -14.12 8.98
N LEU A 763 2.34 -13.73 10.24
CA LEU A 763 2.44 -14.61 11.39
C LEU A 763 1.15 -15.42 11.49
N ARG A 764 1.25 -16.73 11.62
CA ARG A 764 0.14 -17.66 11.64
C ARG A 764 0.10 -18.38 12.99
N PHE A 765 -1.06 -18.30 13.66
CA PHE A 765 -1.35 -19.02 14.90
C PHE A 765 -2.50 -19.97 14.58
N ILE A 766 -2.23 -21.25 14.59
CA ILE A 766 -3.12 -22.30 14.09
C ILE A 766 -3.56 -23.17 15.24
N TRP A 767 -4.85 -23.30 15.45
CA TRP A 767 -5.48 -24.26 16.35
C TRP A 767 -6.23 -25.28 15.52
N ALA A 768 -5.76 -26.51 15.52
CA ALA A 768 -6.29 -27.60 14.75
C ALA A 768 -6.82 -28.73 15.63
N LYS A 769 -7.77 -29.48 15.11
CA LYS A 769 -8.29 -30.70 15.69
C LYS A 769 -8.32 -31.77 14.61
N ASN A 770 -7.72 -32.94 14.89
CA ASN A 770 -7.88 -34.13 14.06
C ASN A 770 -9.29 -34.71 14.27
N LEU A 771 -10.03 -34.90 13.20
CA LEU A 771 -11.41 -35.41 13.26
C LEU A 771 -11.48 -36.93 13.29
N GLU A 772 -10.43 -37.60 12.78
CA GLU A 772 -10.32 -39.05 12.71
C GLU A 772 -8.91 -39.49 13.16
N PRO A 773 -8.61 -39.41 14.48
CA PRO A 773 -7.29 -39.71 14.99
C PRO A 773 -6.98 -41.21 14.89
N LEU A 774 -5.75 -41.53 14.46
CA LEU A 774 -5.17 -42.86 14.52
C LEU A 774 -4.10 -42.90 15.62
N GLU A 775 -3.82 -44.13 16.12
CA GLU A 775 -2.96 -44.30 17.33
C GLU A 775 -1.54 -43.75 17.14
N ASP A 776 -1.02 -43.80 15.92
CA ASP A 776 0.35 -43.44 15.59
C ASP A 776 0.46 -42.04 14.91
N ASP A 777 -0.63 -41.25 14.89
CA ASP A 777 -0.59 -39.89 14.36
C ASP A 777 0.26 -38.99 15.23
N ARG A 778 1.16 -38.24 14.59
CA ARG A 778 1.83 -37.10 15.23
C ARG A 778 1.01 -35.87 14.93
N PHE A 779 0.37 -35.34 15.95
CA PHE A 779 -0.58 -34.24 15.81
C PHE A 779 -0.39 -33.21 16.90
N GLU A 780 -0.19 -31.95 16.49
CA GLU A 780 -0.09 -30.79 17.35
C GLU A 780 -1.38 -29.95 17.24
N SER A 781 -2.09 -29.79 18.35
CA SER A 781 -3.30 -28.97 18.39
C SER A 781 -3.04 -27.47 18.22
N PHE A 782 -1.80 -27.03 18.39
CA PHE A 782 -1.37 -25.66 18.18
C PHE A 782 -0.07 -25.62 17.40
N GLN A 783 -0.09 -24.93 16.26
CA GLN A 783 1.10 -24.71 15.43
C GLN A 783 1.31 -23.21 15.24
N PHE A 784 2.57 -22.79 15.17
CA PHE A 784 2.97 -21.42 14.83
C PHE A 784 3.81 -21.46 13.56
N SER A 785 3.57 -20.54 12.65
CA SER A 785 4.32 -20.45 11.39
C SER A 785 4.45 -19.00 10.92
N ILE A 786 5.46 -18.73 10.12
CA ILE A 786 5.67 -17.46 9.44
C ILE A 786 5.69 -17.74 7.94
N GLY A 787 4.66 -17.30 7.22
CA GLY A 787 4.52 -17.56 5.78
C GLY A 787 3.07 -17.64 5.31
N THR A 788 2.86 -17.82 4.00
CA THR A 788 1.53 -18.05 3.40
C THR A 788 1.21 -19.54 3.35
N THR A 789 -0.06 -19.92 3.28
CA THR A 789 -0.49 -21.32 3.18
C THR A 789 -0.41 -21.79 1.72
N PHE A 790 -0.90 -20.99 0.75
CA PHE A 790 -0.94 -21.32 -0.70
C PHE A 790 -1.12 -20.07 -1.56
#